data_ebed7ec45e3ecae60b323b3366bd4b25
#
_entry.id   ebed7ec45e3ecae60b323b3366bd4b25
#
_cell.length_a   1.000
_cell.length_b   1.000
_cell.length_c   1.000
_cell.angle_alpha   90.00
_cell.angle_beta   90.00
_cell.angle_gamma   90.00
#
_symmetry.space_group_name_H-M   'P 1'
#
loop_
_entity.id
_entity.type
_entity.pdbx_description
1 polymer ?
#
loop_
_entity_poly.entity_id
_entity_poly.type
_entity_poly.pdbx_seq_one_letter_code
_entity_poly.pdbx_strand_id
1 'polypeptide(L)'
;MFGDCWPFLFLGKRRVTEDNHRMGYRNLQECVGDLERSKQLIRIDAEVDPHLEIAEIQRRVYQAGGPALLFTRSKGGRFPLLANLFGTLERIRFLFRDTLDAVRRLVELKIDPMCLARNPWQYRGAPFTALHTLPKFVSRGPVLANETTIDQLPQIVNWPNDGGAFITLPQVYTEDADRPGWQHSNLGMYRVQLSGGQYQANQEIGLHYQIHRSIGVHHAAAIRRGEPFRVNIFVGGPPAMTLSAVMPLPEGMSELTFAGALGGRRVRMIRRAGGLPIAAEADFCIVGTVDPSGLKPEGPFGDHLGYYSLAHDFPVLRVEKVFHRDGAIWPFTVVGRPPQEDTSFGAIIHEITGPIIPTVIAGVKAVHAVDAAGVHPLLLAIGSERYVPYAATRKPQELLTCAHAILGQGQLSLAKYLCIVAGEDDPQLDIHDIPQFIRHLLERVDWRTDLHFQTQTTIDTLDYTGHGFNAGSKLVIAAAGPARRELPTIIPSELSLPNGFRDPRVAMPGVLVIAAPAFDTRFGASDGEQERSIGQFLRHFDANSPINAFPLITLVDDSEFSARTINNWLWTTFTRSNPAADVTGLGAFVHQKHWGCRGSLIIDARSKPHHAPPLIEDPDITRRVDALFTKSGPLHGL
;
A
#
# COMPACT_ATOMS: atom_id res chain seq x y z
N MET A 1 -25.96 -8.21 -39.05
CA MET A 1 -27.22 -8.65 -38.41
C MET A 1 -26.82 -8.91 -36.97
N PHE A 2 -27.17 -7.97 -36.12
CA PHE A 2 -28.01 -8.07 -34.91
C PHE A 2 -27.47 -9.13 -33.94
N GLY A 3 -27.05 -8.82 -32.77
CA GLY A 3 -27.50 -7.88 -31.72
C GLY A 3 -27.93 -8.72 -30.57
N ASP A 4 -27.41 -8.50 -29.39
CA ASP A 4 -28.18 -8.70 -28.18
C ASP A 4 -27.58 -7.91 -27.00
N CYS A 5 -28.45 -7.02 -26.52
CA CYS A 5 -28.27 -6.14 -25.39
C CYS A 5 -28.40 -6.91 -24.08
N TRP A 6 -27.58 -6.57 -23.12
CA TRP A 6 -27.82 -6.90 -21.72
C TRP A 6 -28.82 -5.93 -21.08
N PRO A 7 -29.79 -6.41 -20.30
CA PRO A 7 -30.80 -5.56 -19.68
C PRO A 7 -30.30 -4.95 -18.37
N PHE A 8 -30.29 -3.64 -18.30
CA PHE A 8 -30.23 -2.88 -17.05
C PHE A 8 -31.51 -3.11 -16.24
N LEU A 9 -31.39 -3.70 -15.06
CA LEU A 9 -32.46 -3.74 -14.09
C LEU A 9 -32.65 -2.34 -13.45
N PHE A 10 -33.78 -1.73 -13.78
CA PHE A 10 -34.29 -0.53 -13.14
C PHE A 10 -34.66 -0.84 -11.68
N LEU A 11 -33.86 -0.39 -10.72
CA LEU A 11 -34.30 -0.27 -9.33
C LEU A 11 -35.05 1.06 -9.15
N GLY A 12 -36.28 0.92 -8.64
CA GLY A 12 -37.27 1.95 -8.57
C GLY A 12 -36.83 3.23 -7.86
N LYS A 13 -37.22 4.37 -8.43
CA LYS A 13 -37.18 5.69 -7.83
C LYS A 13 -38.00 5.73 -6.52
N ARG A 14 -37.33 5.57 -5.37
CA ARG A 14 -37.85 6.11 -4.11
C ARG A 14 -37.50 7.60 -4.07
N ARG A 15 -38.50 8.46 -4.02
CA ARG A 15 -38.33 9.87 -3.64
C ARG A 15 -37.74 9.90 -2.23
N VAL A 16 -36.45 10.19 -2.15
CA VAL A 16 -35.79 10.64 -0.93
C VAL A 16 -36.02 12.14 -0.87
N THR A 17 -36.52 12.62 0.23
CA THR A 17 -36.66 14.03 0.58
C THR A 17 -35.35 14.77 0.24
N GLU A 18 -35.49 15.90 -0.48
CA GLU A 18 -34.38 16.78 -0.87
C GLU A 18 -33.71 17.36 0.39
N ASP A 19 -32.78 16.62 1.00
CA ASP A 19 -31.76 17.19 1.86
C ASP A 19 -30.52 17.51 1.02
N ASN A 20 -30.02 18.71 1.22
CA ASN A 20 -28.95 19.42 0.49
C ASN A 20 -27.60 18.66 0.36
N HIS A 21 -27.54 17.45 -0.20
CA HIS A 21 -26.31 16.64 -0.32
C HIS A 21 -25.68 16.69 -1.73
N ARG A 22 -25.37 17.91 -2.22
CA ARG A 22 -24.52 18.09 -3.41
C ARG A 22 -23.02 18.23 -3.09
N MET A 23 -22.60 18.12 -1.83
CA MET A 23 -21.22 18.30 -1.38
C MET A 23 -20.84 17.17 -0.42
N GLY A 24 -19.61 16.69 -0.49
CA GLY A 24 -19.10 15.67 0.43
C GLY A 24 -19.11 16.12 1.89
N TYR A 25 -18.78 15.22 2.80
CA TYR A 25 -18.82 15.46 4.25
C TYR A 25 -17.91 16.60 4.68
N ARG A 26 -18.41 17.44 5.56
CA ARG A 26 -17.65 18.54 6.14
C ARG A 26 -16.67 18.07 7.22
N ASN A 27 -17.07 17.05 7.96
CA ASN A 27 -16.33 16.50 9.10
C ASN A 27 -16.68 15.01 9.29
N LEU A 28 -16.02 14.38 10.25
CA LEU A 28 -16.20 12.97 10.52
C LEU A 28 -17.57 12.64 11.16
N GLN A 29 -18.13 13.57 11.95
CA GLN A 29 -19.44 13.40 12.60
C GLN A 29 -20.57 13.33 11.56
N GLU A 30 -20.53 14.16 10.50
CA GLU A 30 -21.50 14.07 9.40
C GLU A 30 -21.37 12.72 8.67
N CYS A 31 -20.15 12.26 8.45
CA CYS A 31 -19.86 10.96 7.82
C CYS A 31 -20.41 9.80 8.66
N VAL A 32 -20.10 9.75 9.95
CA VAL A 32 -20.60 8.74 10.89
C VAL A 32 -22.11 8.70 10.91
N GLY A 33 -22.77 9.86 11.04
CA GLY A 33 -24.23 9.93 11.03
C GLY A 33 -24.87 9.45 9.73
N ASP A 34 -24.21 9.62 8.58
CA ASP A 34 -24.70 9.11 7.30
C ASP A 34 -24.49 7.61 7.16
N LEU A 35 -23.33 7.09 7.57
CA LEU A 35 -23.06 5.65 7.59
C LEU A 35 -24.01 4.88 8.53
N GLU A 36 -24.39 5.48 9.67
CA GLU A 36 -25.41 4.90 10.57
C GLU A 36 -26.78 4.81 9.89
N ARG A 37 -27.25 5.92 9.30
CA ARG A 37 -28.54 5.95 8.58
C ARG A 37 -28.58 4.96 7.41
N SER A 38 -27.46 4.76 6.75
CA SER A 38 -27.32 3.82 5.62
C SER A 38 -27.00 2.38 6.04
N LYS A 39 -26.93 2.11 7.35
CA LYS A 39 -26.59 0.79 7.93
C LYS A 39 -25.22 0.27 7.51
N GLN A 40 -24.28 1.16 7.23
CA GLN A 40 -22.89 0.84 6.92
C GLN A 40 -21.96 1.04 8.12
N LEU A 41 -22.48 1.44 9.27
CA LEU A 41 -21.76 1.60 10.53
C LEU A 41 -22.58 1.03 11.68
N ILE A 42 -21.89 0.38 12.61
CA ILE A 42 -22.47 -0.15 13.84
C ILE A 42 -21.80 0.51 15.04
N ARG A 43 -22.61 0.93 16.04
CA ARG A 43 -22.14 1.37 17.35
C ARG A 43 -21.90 0.17 18.25
N ILE A 44 -20.78 0.21 18.94
CA ILE A 44 -20.40 -0.78 19.94
C ILE A 44 -20.29 -0.04 21.28
N ASP A 45 -21.28 -0.28 22.16
CA ASP A 45 -21.33 0.34 23.50
C ASP A 45 -20.65 -0.52 24.58
N ALA A 46 -20.26 -1.75 24.23
CA ALA A 46 -19.40 -2.55 25.08
C ALA A 46 -18.03 -1.88 25.24
N GLU A 47 -17.50 -1.92 26.46
CA GLU A 47 -16.13 -1.43 26.70
C GLU A 47 -15.12 -2.39 26.06
N VAL A 48 -14.20 -1.83 25.26
CA VAL A 48 -13.15 -2.56 24.55
C VAL A 48 -11.77 -2.09 25.02
N ASP A 49 -10.81 -3.00 25.04
CA ASP A 49 -9.41 -2.67 25.37
C ASP A 49 -8.71 -2.15 24.10
N PRO A 50 -8.14 -0.91 24.12
CA PRO A 50 -7.37 -0.38 23.01
C PRO A 50 -6.05 -1.12 22.80
N HIS A 51 -5.61 -1.94 23.76
CA HIS A 51 -4.45 -2.79 23.65
C HIS A 51 -4.82 -4.14 23.03
N LEU A 52 -4.53 -4.34 21.77
CA LEU A 52 -4.69 -5.55 20.94
C LEU A 52 -6.16 -5.95 20.64
N GLU A 53 -7.09 -5.86 21.61
CA GLU A 53 -8.45 -6.37 21.47
C GLU A 53 -9.23 -5.63 20.37
N ILE A 54 -9.19 -4.30 20.37
CA ILE A 54 -9.86 -3.49 19.36
C ILE A 54 -9.30 -3.74 17.95
N ALA A 55 -8.00 -4.02 17.87
CA ALA A 55 -7.32 -4.34 16.61
C ALA A 55 -7.76 -5.70 16.07
N GLU A 56 -7.86 -6.71 16.93
CA GLU A 56 -8.36 -8.04 16.56
C GLU A 56 -9.82 -7.98 16.09
N ILE A 57 -10.68 -7.20 16.77
CA ILE A 57 -12.07 -6.99 16.34
C ILE A 57 -12.10 -6.36 14.94
N GLN A 58 -11.31 -5.31 14.71
CA GLN A 58 -11.25 -4.63 13.41
C GLN A 58 -10.82 -5.59 12.29
N ARG A 59 -9.76 -6.39 12.50
CA ARG A 59 -9.28 -7.36 11.51
C ARG A 59 -10.35 -8.36 11.10
N ARG A 60 -11.09 -8.93 12.07
CA ARG A 60 -12.15 -9.90 11.81
C ARG A 60 -13.30 -9.28 11.01
N VAL A 61 -13.74 -8.10 11.41
CA VAL A 61 -14.81 -7.40 10.71
C VAL A 61 -14.38 -7.00 9.30
N TYR A 62 -13.14 -6.57 9.13
CA TYR A 62 -12.58 -6.31 7.81
C TYR A 62 -12.58 -7.57 6.93
N GLN A 63 -12.06 -8.70 7.44
CA GLN A 63 -12.01 -9.97 6.71
C GLN A 63 -13.40 -10.49 6.31
N ALA A 64 -14.41 -10.21 7.12
CA ALA A 64 -15.80 -10.52 6.81
C ALA A 64 -16.46 -9.53 5.83
N GLY A 65 -15.75 -8.49 5.37
CA GLY A 65 -16.35 -7.41 4.55
C GLY A 65 -17.39 -6.59 5.31
N GLY A 66 -17.28 -6.55 6.64
CA GLY A 66 -18.28 -5.98 7.54
C GLY A 66 -18.32 -4.44 7.56
N PRO A 67 -19.22 -3.87 8.40
CA PRO A 67 -19.45 -2.43 8.49
C PRO A 67 -18.28 -1.67 9.11
N ALA A 68 -18.34 -0.32 9.05
CA ALA A 68 -17.53 0.52 9.91
C ALA A 68 -17.97 0.35 11.39
N LEU A 69 -17.04 0.48 12.32
CA LEU A 69 -17.26 0.26 13.74
C LEU A 69 -17.01 1.54 14.53
N LEU A 70 -17.99 2.01 15.29
CA LEU A 70 -17.83 3.11 16.23
C LEU A 70 -17.88 2.57 17.66
N PHE A 71 -16.74 2.45 18.28
CA PHE A 71 -16.61 2.10 19.69
C PHE A 71 -16.86 3.34 20.54
N THR A 72 -17.93 3.34 21.32
CA THR A 72 -18.32 4.50 22.14
C THR A 72 -17.56 4.53 23.48
N ARG A 73 -17.01 3.39 23.91
CA ARG A 73 -16.31 3.22 25.18
C ARG A 73 -15.04 2.39 24.99
N SER A 74 -13.92 2.96 25.38
CA SER A 74 -12.64 2.24 25.44
C SER A 74 -12.05 2.33 26.84
N LYS A 75 -11.41 1.28 27.28
CA LYS A 75 -10.78 1.19 28.60
C LYS A 75 -9.75 2.30 28.77
N GLY A 76 -9.94 3.13 29.79
CA GLY A 76 -9.07 4.28 30.06
C GLY A 76 -9.15 5.44 29.07
N GLY A 77 -9.96 5.31 28.01
CA GLY A 77 -10.14 6.35 26.99
C GLY A 77 -11.40 7.19 27.19
N ARG A 78 -11.37 8.43 26.71
CA ARG A 78 -12.52 9.36 26.76
C ARG A 78 -13.11 9.68 25.40
N PHE A 79 -12.42 9.31 24.31
CA PHE A 79 -12.85 9.59 22.95
C PHE A 79 -13.41 8.34 22.28
N PRO A 80 -14.51 8.45 21.51
CA PRO A 80 -14.97 7.37 20.63
C PRO A 80 -13.91 7.01 19.60
N LEU A 81 -13.82 5.72 19.26
CA LEU A 81 -12.87 5.19 18.30
C LEU A 81 -13.62 4.70 17.07
N LEU A 82 -13.14 5.06 15.87
CA LEU A 82 -13.77 4.68 14.61
C LEU A 82 -12.81 3.79 13.80
N ALA A 83 -13.21 2.58 13.53
CA ALA A 83 -12.44 1.60 12.75
C ALA A 83 -13.17 1.19 11.48
N ASN A 84 -12.44 0.59 10.55
CA ASN A 84 -12.97 0.02 9.32
C ASN A 84 -13.77 1.02 8.47
N LEU A 85 -13.43 2.31 8.57
CA LEU A 85 -14.12 3.38 7.84
C LEU A 85 -14.00 3.18 6.32
N PHE A 86 -12.82 2.80 5.86
CA PHE A 86 -12.48 2.57 4.45
C PHE A 86 -12.36 1.07 4.12
N GLY A 87 -12.94 0.19 4.92
CA GLY A 87 -12.73 -1.26 4.88
C GLY A 87 -13.29 -1.98 3.66
N THR A 88 -14.12 -1.33 2.82
CA THR A 88 -14.54 -1.88 1.53
C THR A 88 -14.54 -0.82 0.45
N LEU A 89 -14.25 -1.22 -0.80
CA LEU A 89 -14.26 -0.31 -1.95
C LEU A 89 -15.67 0.29 -2.18
N GLU A 90 -16.72 -0.51 -1.96
CA GLU A 90 -18.10 -0.04 -2.06
C GLU A 90 -18.39 1.06 -1.05
N ARG A 91 -17.92 0.91 0.19
CA ARG A 91 -18.07 1.96 1.22
C ARG A 91 -17.28 3.21 0.85
N ILE A 92 -16.06 3.09 0.33
CA ILE A 92 -15.30 4.25 -0.16
C ILE A 92 -16.07 4.95 -1.29
N ARG A 93 -16.60 4.23 -2.26
CA ARG A 93 -17.45 4.79 -3.33
C ARG A 93 -18.71 5.45 -2.77
N PHE A 94 -19.33 4.86 -1.73
CA PHE A 94 -20.45 5.46 -1.02
C PHE A 94 -20.06 6.77 -0.31
N LEU A 95 -18.91 6.81 0.35
CA LEU A 95 -18.41 8.02 1.02
C LEU A 95 -18.24 9.20 0.03
N PHE A 96 -17.82 8.90 -1.19
CA PHE A 96 -17.56 9.92 -2.21
C PHE A 96 -18.57 9.89 -3.39
N ARG A 97 -19.74 9.27 -3.20
CA ARG A 97 -20.76 9.08 -4.24
C ARG A 97 -21.20 10.37 -4.97
N ASP A 98 -21.15 11.51 -4.27
CA ASP A 98 -21.57 12.80 -4.80
C ASP A 98 -20.43 13.57 -5.50
N THR A 99 -19.16 13.15 -5.32
CA THR A 99 -17.99 13.92 -5.73
C THR A 99 -17.01 13.14 -6.61
N LEU A 100 -16.99 11.81 -6.53
CA LEU A 100 -16.03 10.97 -7.25
C LEU A 100 -16.08 11.18 -8.77
N ASP A 101 -17.28 11.31 -9.34
CA ASP A 101 -17.44 11.58 -10.79
C ASP A 101 -16.92 12.97 -11.19
N ALA A 102 -16.98 13.95 -10.29
CA ALA A 102 -16.39 15.25 -10.56
C ALA A 102 -14.85 15.19 -10.57
N VAL A 103 -14.26 14.39 -9.70
CA VAL A 103 -12.80 14.11 -9.68
C VAL A 103 -12.39 13.38 -10.97
N ARG A 104 -13.11 12.32 -11.37
CA ARG A 104 -12.85 11.60 -12.64
C ARG A 104 -12.85 12.54 -13.84
N ARG A 105 -13.84 13.46 -13.92
CA ARG A 105 -13.88 14.48 -14.99
C ARG A 105 -12.67 15.41 -14.98
N LEU A 106 -12.15 15.81 -13.81
CA LEU A 106 -10.90 16.59 -13.75
C LEU A 106 -9.70 15.79 -14.26
N VAL A 107 -9.65 14.51 -13.95
CA VAL A 107 -8.63 13.59 -14.47
C VAL A 107 -8.75 13.46 -15.98
N GLU A 108 -9.95 13.24 -16.52
CA GLU A 108 -10.22 13.20 -17.97
C GLU A 108 -9.76 14.49 -18.68
N LEU A 109 -10.09 15.66 -18.12
CA LEU A 109 -9.67 16.94 -18.66
C LEU A 109 -8.15 17.15 -18.61
N LYS A 110 -7.47 16.58 -17.62
CA LYS A 110 -6.01 16.60 -17.56
C LYS A 110 -5.40 15.73 -18.66
N ILE A 111 -6.03 14.59 -18.96
CA ILE A 111 -5.59 13.64 -20.01
C ILE A 111 -5.85 14.21 -21.40
N ASP A 112 -7.07 14.68 -21.64
CA ASP A 112 -7.51 15.26 -22.93
C ASP A 112 -8.35 16.52 -22.70
N PRO A 113 -7.74 17.72 -22.72
CA PRO A 113 -8.48 18.98 -22.57
C PRO A 113 -9.55 19.20 -23.66
N MET A 114 -9.44 18.54 -24.83
CA MET A 114 -10.41 18.67 -25.91
C MET A 114 -11.75 18.01 -25.58
N CYS A 115 -11.82 17.17 -24.55
CA CYS A 115 -13.09 16.64 -24.05
C CYS A 115 -14.07 17.76 -23.67
N LEU A 116 -13.55 18.86 -23.12
CA LEU A 116 -14.38 20.04 -22.80
C LEU A 116 -15.06 20.65 -24.07
N ALA A 117 -14.33 20.73 -25.17
CA ALA A 117 -14.86 21.25 -26.41
C ALA A 117 -15.87 20.28 -27.09
N ARG A 118 -15.62 18.96 -26.99
CA ARG A 118 -16.50 17.94 -27.56
C ARG A 118 -17.83 17.78 -26.80
N ASN A 119 -17.79 17.88 -25.44
CA ASN A 119 -18.96 17.63 -24.57
C ASN A 119 -19.09 18.70 -23.48
N PRO A 120 -19.28 19.99 -23.76
CA PRO A 120 -19.25 21.08 -22.79
C PRO A 120 -20.26 20.91 -21.63
N TRP A 121 -21.40 20.31 -21.90
CA TRP A 121 -22.44 20.09 -20.91
C TRP A 121 -22.02 19.07 -19.83
N GLN A 122 -21.25 18.05 -20.19
CA GLN A 122 -20.73 17.05 -19.24
C GLN A 122 -19.76 17.68 -18.24
N TYR A 123 -18.96 18.67 -18.70
CA TYR A 123 -17.93 19.33 -17.90
C TYR A 123 -18.36 20.68 -17.32
N ARG A 124 -19.63 21.07 -17.41
CA ARG A 124 -20.14 22.35 -16.86
C ARG A 124 -19.85 22.55 -15.38
N GLY A 125 -19.69 21.48 -14.60
CA GLY A 125 -19.32 21.49 -13.17
C GLY A 125 -17.83 21.62 -12.91
N ALA A 126 -16.96 21.39 -13.89
CA ALA A 126 -15.51 21.38 -13.72
C ALA A 126 -14.92 22.70 -13.14
N PRO A 127 -15.39 23.91 -13.52
CA PRO A 127 -14.92 25.15 -12.91
C PRO A 127 -15.22 25.25 -11.42
N PHE A 128 -16.37 24.74 -10.97
CA PHE A 128 -16.72 24.71 -9.54
C PHE A 128 -15.86 23.69 -8.78
N THR A 129 -15.63 22.51 -9.36
CA THR A 129 -14.72 21.51 -8.77
C THR A 129 -13.30 22.08 -8.71
N ALA A 130 -12.83 22.76 -9.74
CA ALA A 130 -11.53 23.45 -9.76
C ALA A 130 -11.44 24.52 -8.66
N LEU A 131 -12.52 25.28 -8.38
CA LEU A 131 -12.54 26.24 -7.28
C LEU A 131 -12.39 25.54 -5.91
N HIS A 132 -12.91 24.33 -5.75
CA HIS A 132 -12.78 23.57 -4.50
C HIS A 132 -11.33 23.14 -4.24
N THR A 133 -10.48 23.04 -5.25
CA THR A 133 -9.04 22.72 -5.05
C THR A 133 -8.29 23.79 -4.27
N LEU A 134 -8.81 25.00 -4.19
CA LEU A 134 -8.19 26.11 -3.45
C LEU A 134 -8.63 26.08 -1.98
N PRO A 135 -7.74 26.00 -0.98
CA PRO A 135 -8.13 26.05 0.43
C PRO A 135 -8.77 27.40 0.79
N LYS A 136 -9.61 27.40 1.82
CA LYS A 136 -10.24 28.60 2.38
C LYS A 136 -9.62 28.92 3.72
N PHE A 137 -8.89 30.03 3.81
CA PHE A 137 -8.35 30.49 5.08
C PHE A 137 -9.43 31.14 5.92
N VAL A 138 -9.46 30.75 7.21
CA VAL A 138 -10.41 31.23 8.23
C VAL A 138 -9.65 31.61 9.51
N SER A 139 -10.29 32.39 10.39
CA SER A 139 -9.69 32.81 11.66
C SER A 139 -9.94 31.83 12.81
N ARG A 140 -10.98 30.99 12.73
CA ARG A 140 -11.39 30.03 13.77
C ARG A 140 -11.92 28.75 13.17
N GLY A 141 -11.89 27.66 13.96
CA GLY A 141 -12.46 26.38 13.58
C GLY A 141 -12.70 25.47 14.79
N PRO A 142 -13.56 24.45 14.64
CA PRO A 142 -13.93 23.54 15.74
C PRO A 142 -12.72 22.87 16.41
N VAL A 143 -11.67 22.54 15.66
CA VAL A 143 -10.48 21.85 16.17
C VAL A 143 -9.81 22.58 17.34
N LEU A 144 -9.94 23.91 17.44
CA LEU A 144 -9.35 24.71 18.50
C LEU A 144 -10.27 24.89 19.74
N ALA A 145 -11.34 24.11 19.85
CA ALA A 145 -12.29 24.25 20.97
C ALA A 145 -11.66 23.87 22.31
N ASN A 146 -10.81 22.87 22.34
CA ASN A 146 -10.18 22.34 23.56
C ASN A 146 -8.70 22.08 23.36
N GLU A 147 -7.93 22.14 24.46
CA GLU A 147 -6.55 21.67 24.54
C GLU A 147 -6.47 20.38 25.39
N THR A 148 -5.49 19.52 25.08
CA THR A 148 -5.24 18.26 25.80
C THR A 148 -3.75 17.90 25.76
N THR A 149 -3.39 16.70 26.23
CA THR A 149 -2.02 16.16 26.22
C THR A 149 -1.96 14.85 25.46
N ILE A 150 -0.77 14.38 25.10
CA ILE A 150 -0.57 13.15 24.31
C ILE A 150 -1.09 11.91 25.05
N ASP A 151 -0.89 11.83 26.36
CA ASP A 151 -1.34 10.71 27.20
C ASP A 151 -2.86 10.62 27.33
N GLN A 152 -3.58 11.70 27.02
CA GLN A 152 -5.05 11.72 26.98
C GLN A 152 -5.63 11.33 25.63
N LEU A 153 -4.80 11.21 24.58
CA LEU A 153 -5.20 10.69 23.29
C LEU A 153 -5.34 9.16 23.35
N PRO A 154 -6.14 8.55 22.48
CA PRO A 154 -6.27 7.09 22.42
C PRO A 154 -4.92 6.40 22.22
N GLN A 155 -4.55 5.55 23.16
CA GLN A 155 -3.30 4.78 23.15
C GLN A 155 -3.54 3.39 22.55
N ILE A 156 -3.67 3.32 21.21
CA ILE A 156 -3.99 2.09 20.49
C ILE A 156 -2.69 1.34 20.15
N VAL A 157 -2.62 0.07 20.58
CA VAL A 157 -1.55 -0.88 20.25
C VAL A 157 -2.18 -1.99 19.41
N ASN A 158 -1.68 -2.19 18.18
CA ASN A 158 -2.30 -3.10 17.22
C ASN A 158 -1.73 -4.53 17.26
N TRP A 159 -0.42 -4.65 17.55
CA TRP A 159 0.29 -5.92 17.53
C TRP A 159 1.12 -6.13 18.81
N PRO A 160 1.33 -7.40 19.25
CA PRO A 160 1.97 -7.69 20.53
C PRO A 160 3.35 -7.07 20.74
N ASN A 161 4.14 -6.91 19.67
CA ASN A 161 5.49 -6.36 19.74
C ASN A 161 5.59 -4.93 19.22
N ASP A 162 4.46 -4.22 19.07
CA ASP A 162 4.52 -2.78 18.77
C ASP A 162 5.25 -2.03 19.87
N GLY A 163 6.13 -1.10 19.50
CA GLY A 163 6.96 -0.32 20.43
C GLY A 163 6.18 0.66 21.32
N GLY A 164 4.85 0.70 21.18
CA GLY A 164 3.95 1.57 21.92
C GLY A 164 2.67 1.84 21.14
N ALA A 165 1.98 2.93 21.47
CA ALA A 165 0.78 3.34 20.75
C ALA A 165 1.12 4.16 19.51
N PHE A 166 0.36 3.94 18.42
CA PHE A 166 0.56 4.63 17.15
C PHE A 166 -0.70 5.30 16.62
N ILE A 167 -0.53 6.43 15.92
CA ILE A 167 -1.54 6.98 15.01
C ILE A 167 -1.39 6.28 13.67
N THR A 168 -2.42 5.57 13.24
CA THR A 168 -2.39 4.76 12.01
C THR A 168 -3.12 5.42 10.83
N LEU A 169 -3.94 6.46 11.07
CA LEU A 169 -4.56 7.31 10.05
C LEU A 169 -4.20 8.79 10.26
N PRO A 170 -2.92 9.15 10.41
CA PRO A 170 -2.52 10.53 10.55
C PRO A 170 -2.53 11.26 9.21
N GLN A 171 -2.70 12.56 9.26
CA GLN A 171 -2.58 13.49 8.14
C GLN A 171 -1.49 14.49 8.50
N VAL A 172 -0.24 14.17 8.14
CA VAL A 172 0.94 14.95 8.51
C VAL A 172 1.13 16.10 7.53
N TYR A 173 0.99 17.32 8.00
CA TYR A 173 1.08 18.55 7.21
C TYR A 173 2.41 19.26 7.42
N THR A 174 3.10 19.56 6.32
CA THR A 174 4.35 20.33 6.29
C THR A 174 4.37 21.30 5.11
N GLU A 175 5.19 22.33 5.19
CA GLU A 175 5.47 23.25 4.08
C GLU A 175 6.97 23.28 3.76
N ASP A 176 7.29 23.50 2.49
CA ASP A 176 8.66 23.63 2.00
C ASP A 176 9.28 24.92 2.55
N ALA A 177 10.38 24.84 3.31
CA ALA A 177 11.07 25.98 3.85
C ALA A 177 11.64 26.92 2.78
N ASP A 178 11.98 26.40 1.59
CA ASP A 178 12.46 27.20 0.46
C ASP A 178 11.32 27.90 -0.29
N ARG A 179 10.11 27.33 -0.26
CA ARG A 179 8.92 27.86 -0.92
C ARG A 179 7.70 27.78 0.00
N PRO A 180 7.66 28.56 1.10
CA PRO A 180 6.61 28.46 2.10
C PRO A 180 5.23 28.81 1.52
N GLY A 181 4.22 28.13 2.04
CA GLY A 181 2.83 28.32 1.67
C GLY A 181 2.16 27.03 1.24
N TRP A 182 0.84 27.02 1.33
CA TRP A 182 0.03 25.82 1.08
C TRP A 182 0.20 25.22 -0.32
N GLN A 183 0.59 26.01 -1.32
CA GLN A 183 0.79 25.55 -2.71
C GLN A 183 1.89 24.48 -2.81
N HIS A 184 2.88 24.57 -1.94
CA HIS A 184 4.02 23.68 -1.84
C HIS A 184 3.98 22.89 -0.53
N SER A 185 2.79 22.69 0.04
CA SER A 185 2.62 21.88 1.23
C SER A 185 2.49 20.42 0.87
N ASN A 186 2.83 19.57 1.83
CA ASN A 186 2.59 18.14 1.80
C ASN A 186 1.58 17.77 2.88
N LEU A 187 0.65 16.89 2.57
CA LEU A 187 -0.25 16.24 3.51
C LEU A 187 -0.11 14.73 3.30
N GLY A 188 0.69 14.07 4.12
CA GLY A 188 0.99 12.65 3.93
C GLY A 188 0.54 11.78 5.10
N MET A 189 0.22 10.52 4.81
CA MET A 189 -0.06 9.51 5.83
C MET A 189 1.25 8.85 6.25
N TYR A 190 1.84 9.33 7.33
CA TYR A 190 3.09 8.85 7.91
C TYR A 190 2.82 8.46 9.36
N ARG A 191 3.00 7.19 9.72
CA ARG A 191 2.71 6.71 11.07
C ARG A 191 3.42 7.55 12.13
N VAL A 192 2.77 7.73 13.27
CA VAL A 192 3.30 8.52 14.39
C VAL A 192 3.25 7.68 15.65
N GLN A 193 4.39 7.50 16.31
CA GLN A 193 4.48 6.81 17.60
C GLN A 193 4.17 7.79 18.73
N LEU A 194 3.04 7.59 19.43
CA LEU A 194 2.55 8.47 20.50
C LEU A 194 3.26 8.23 21.83
N SER A 195 3.65 6.98 22.11
CA SER A 195 4.20 6.58 23.39
C SER A 195 5.14 5.38 23.25
N GLY A 196 5.82 5.02 24.33
CA GLY A 196 6.79 3.95 24.36
C GLY A 196 8.19 4.39 23.91
N GLY A 197 9.11 3.41 23.79
CA GLY A 197 10.49 3.68 23.40
C GLY A 197 11.20 4.67 24.34
N GLN A 198 11.94 5.61 23.74
CA GLN A 198 12.74 6.62 24.46
C GLN A 198 12.09 8.02 24.47
N TYR A 199 10.81 8.13 24.08
CA TYR A 199 10.11 9.43 24.00
C TYR A 199 9.73 9.92 25.39
N GLN A 200 9.94 11.24 25.62
CA GLN A 200 9.50 11.90 26.85
C GLN A 200 7.98 12.11 26.80
N ALA A 201 7.27 11.52 27.77
CA ALA A 201 5.81 11.59 27.84
C ALA A 201 5.30 13.04 27.73
N ASN A 202 4.28 13.24 26.91
CA ASN A 202 3.64 14.54 26.63
C ASN A 202 4.52 15.60 25.95
N GLN A 203 5.80 15.33 25.71
CA GLN A 203 6.74 16.28 25.12
C GLN A 203 7.27 15.84 23.76
N GLU A 204 7.39 14.52 23.56
CA GLU A 204 8.00 13.96 22.35
C GLU A 204 7.15 12.84 21.78
N ILE A 205 7.08 12.76 20.44
CA ILE A 205 6.50 11.67 19.68
C ILE A 205 7.38 11.33 18.48
N GLY A 206 7.32 10.08 18.03
CA GLY A 206 8.09 9.61 16.87
C GLY A 206 7.41 9.94 15.56
N LEU A 207 8.18 10.37 14.57
CA LEU A 207 7.70 10.68 13.23
C LEU A 207 8.44 9.84 12.21
N HIS A 208 7.76 8.84 11.62
CA HIS A 208 8.33 7.95 10.62
C HIS A 208 7.87 8.36 9.21
N TYR A 209 8.81 8.45 8.26
CA TYR A 209 8.50 8.58 6.85
C TYR A 209 9.55 7.87 5.99
N GLN A 210 9.09 7.34 4.85
CA GLN A 210 9.93 6.60 3.91
C GLN A 210 10.61 7.52 2.90
N ILE A 211 11.59 6.96 2.16
CA ILE A 211 12.20 7.62 1.00
C ILE A 211 11.14 7.96 -0.07
N HIS A 212 11.49 8.88 -0.97
CA HIS A 212 10.60 9.36 -2.04
C HIS A 212 9.27 9.96 -1.56
N ARG A 213 9.23 10.53 -0.34
CA ARG A 213 8.11 11.29 0.19
C ARG A 213 8.46 12.78 0.32
N SER A 214 7.52 13.65 -0.06
CA SER A 214 7.73 15.12 -0.06
C SER A 214 8.13 15.68 1.31
N ILE A 215 7.71 15.06 2.42
CA ILE A 215 8.14 15.44 3.77
C ILE A 215 9.67 15.39 3.94
N GLY A 216 10.34 14.41 3.33
CA GLY A 216 11.80 14.31 3.36
C GLY A 216 12.48 15.48 2.65
N VAL A 217 11.90 15.96 1.56
CA VAL A 217 12.38 17.15 0.83
C VAL A 217 12.23 18.40 1.70
N HIS A 218 11.06 18.57 2.35
CA HIS A 218 10.80 19.71 3.26
C HIS A 218 11.73 19.70 4.48
N HIS A 219 11.97 18.52 5.07
CA HIS A 219 12.89 18.38 6.20
C HIS A 219 14.33 18.72 5.77
N ALA A 220 14.79 18.22 4.63
CA ALA A 220 16.11 18.56 4.09
C ALA A 220 16.26 20.08 3.80
N ALA A 221 15.20 20.73 3.33
CA ALA A 221 15.20 22.20 3.15
C ALA A 221 15.35 22.94 4.48
N ALA A 222 14.62 22.52 5.52
CA ALA A 222 14.75 23.09 6.87
C ALA A 222 16.17 22.92 7.45
N ILE A 223 16.77 21.73 7.30
CA ILE A 223 18.17 21.47 7.72
C ILE A 223 19.14 22.41 7.01
N ARG A 224 19.04 22.54 5.68
CA ARG A 224 19.92 23.44 4.90
C ARG A 224 19.82 24.89 5.34
N ARG A 225 18.65 25.33 5.76
CA ARG A 225 18.39 26.70 6.22
C ARG A 225 18.72 26.92 7.70
N GLY A 226 18.97 25.85 8.46
CA GLY A 226 19.15 25.92 9.91
C GLY A 226 17.88 26.37 10.64
N GLU A 227 16.71 26.09 10.05
CA GLU A 227 15.40 26.46 10.60
C GLU A 227 14.71 25.24 11.25
N PRO A 228 13.92 25.43 12.32
CA PRO A 228 13.12 24.36 12.89
C PRO A 228 12.12 23.81 11.86
N PHE A 229 12.07 22.50 11.72
CA PHE A 229 11.11 21.84 10.83
C PHE A 229 9.74 21.73 11.53
N ARG A 230 8.80 22.60 11.15
CA ARG A 230 7.45 22.63 11.73
C ARG A 230 6.57 21.56 11.11
N VAL A 231 5.78 20.90 11.96
CA VAL A 231 4.87 19.82 11.56
C VAL A 231 3.54 19.97 12.30
N ASN A 232 2.43 19.87 11.58
CA ASN A 232 1.11 19.68 12.18
C ASN A 232 0.59 18.29 11.82
N ILE A 233 0.08 17.54 12.79
CA ILE A 233 -0.52 16.24 12.58
C ILE A 233 -2.01 16.35 12.83
N PHE A 234 -2.83 16.14 11.79
CA PHE A 234 -4.27 16.08 11.92
C PHE A 234 -4.73 14.63 12.04
N VAL A 235 -5.77 14.40 12.83
CA VAL A 235 -6.44 13.11 12.94
C VAL A 235 -7.95 13.35 12.83
N GLY A 236 -8.63 12.54 12.02
CA GLY A 236 -10.05 12.74 11.72
C GLY A 236 -10.32 13.91 10.77
N GLY A 237 -11.50 14.51 10.89
CA GLY A 237 -11.95 15.55 9.96
C GLY A 237 -12.67 14.98 8.73
N PRO A 238 -12.71 15.72 7.61
CA PRO A 238 -13.34 15.23 6.40
C PRO A 238 -12.66 13.95 5.87
N PRO A 239 -13.40 12.87 5.55
CA PRO A 239 -12.79 11.64 4.98
C PRO A 239 -11.96 11.90 3.71
N ALA A 240 -12.29 12.96 2.95
CA ALA A 240 -11.53 13.37 1.78
C ALA A 240 -10.07 13.78 2.13
N MET A 241 -9.82 14.35 3.29
CA MET A 241 -8.45 14.66 3.73
C MET A 241 -7.67 13.39 4.06
N THR A 242 -8.29 12.42 4.72
CA THR A 242 -7.65 11.13 5.03
C THR A 242 -7.27 10.39 3.74
N LEU A 243 -8.20 10.28 2.77
CA LEU A 243 -7.89 9.64 1.49
C LEU A 243 -6.84 10.43 0.69
N SER A 244 -6.84 11.77 0.78
CA SER A 244 -5.83 12.58 0.08
C SER A 244 -4.43 12.38 0.62
N ALA A 245 -4.28 12.09 1.91
CA ALA A 245 -2.98 11.86 2.54
C ALA A 245 -2.27 10.58 2.06
N VAL A 246 -2.98 9.64 1.42
CA VAL A 246 -2.40 8.43 0.80
C VAL A 246 -2.23 8.55 -0.71
N MET A 247 -2.75 9.62 -1.34
CA MET A 247 -2.67 9.78 -2.79
C MET A 247 -1.24 10.04 -3.28
N PRO A 248 -0.73 9.30 -4.27
CA PRO A 248 0.59 9.51 -4.85
C PRO A 248 0.57 10.68 -5.85
N LEU A 249 0.40 11.90 -5.37
CA LEU A 249 0.42 13.09 -6.21
C LEU A 249 1.85 13.41 -6.69
N PRO A 250 2.01 14.09 -7.84
CA PRO A 250 3.31 14.57 -8.29
C PRO A 250 3.97 15.49 -7.26
N GLU A 251 5.30 15.42 -7.14
CA GLU A 251 6.06 16.30 -6.26
C GLU A 251 5.76 17.78 -6.52
N GLY A 252 5.56 18.54 -5.44
CA GLY A 252 5.22 19.96 -5.49
C GLY A 252 3.74 20.28 -5.71
N MET A 253 2.87 19.26 -5.79
CA MET A 253 1.41 19.43 -5.80
C MET A 253 0.86 19.13 -4.39
N SER A 254 0.23 20.11 -3.77
CA SER A 254 -0.38 19.94 -2.45
C SER A 254 -1.60 19.00 -2.50
N GLU A 255 -1.64 18.02 -1.59
CA GLU A 255 -2.77 17.10 -1.41
C GLU A 255 -4.05 17.84 -0.98
N LEU A 256 -3.94 19.06 -0.45
CA LEU A 256 -5.10 19.91 -0.16
C LEU A 256 -5.94 20.20 -1.42
N THR A 257 -5.31 20.24 -2.59
CA THR A 257 -6.00 20.43 -3.87
C THR A 257 -6.92 19.24 -4.17
N PHE A 258 -6.40 18.02 -3.98
CA PHE A 258 -7.17 16.80 -4.18
C PHE A 258 -8.24 16.64 -3.10
N ALA A 259 -7.93 16.94 -1.83
CA ALA A 259 -8.88 16.92 -0.72
C ALA A 259 -10.07 17.85 -0.95
N GLY A 260 -9.83 19.02 -1.53
CA GLY A 260 -10.89 19.96 -1.87
C GLY A 260 -11.77 19.46 -3.02
N ALA A 261 -11.16 18.93 -4.08
CA ALA A 261 -11.89 18.35 -5.22
C ALA A 261 -12.74 17.14 -4.78
N LEU A 262 -12.12 16.19 -4.07
CA LEU A 262 -12.77 14.97 -3.59
C LEU A 262 -13.85 15.27 -2.53
N GLY A 263 -13.60 16.24 -1.64
CA GLY A 263 -14.57 16.70 -0.64
C GLY A 263 -15.71 17.55 -1.22
N GLY A 264 -15.63 17.95 -2.49
CA GLY A 264 -16.61 18.84 -3.13
C GLY A 264 -16.74 20.20 -2.45
N ARG A 265 -15.73 20.57 -1.68
CA ARG A 265 -15.68 21.85 -0.91
C ARG A 265 -14.25 22.27 -0.62
N ARG A 266 -14.03 23.56 -0.50
CA ARG A 266 -12.71 24.13 -0.15
C ARG A 266 -12.30 23.68 1.26
N VAL A 267 -11.10 23.10 1.39
CA VAL A 267 -10.53 22.75 2.70
C VAL A 267 -10.36 24.04 3.53
N ARG A 268 -10.89 24.05 4.74
CA ARG A 268 -10.79 25.21 5.64
C ARG A 268 -9.53 25.12 6.48
N MET A 269 -8.65 26.11 6.34
CA MET A 269 -7.37 26.18 7.07
C MET A 269 -7.35 27.42 7.98
N ILE A 270 -6.97 27.25 9.24
CA ILE A 270 -6.84 28.36 10.20
C ILE A 270 -5.44 28.93 10.09
N ARG A 271 -5.31 30.21 9.82
CA ARG A 271 -4.00 30.91 9.84
C ARG A 271 -3.47 31.04 11.25
N ARG A 272 -2.18 30.76 11.43
CA ARG A 272 -1.46 31.01 12.68
C ARG A 272 -0.26 31.93 12.42
N ALA A 273 -0.11 32.94 13.28
CA ALA A 273 1.08 33.78 13.24
C ALA A 273 2.31 32.96 13.68
N GLY A 274 3.33 32.90 12.82
CA GLY A 274 4.59 32.20 13.11
C GLY A 274 4.51 30.66 13.11
N GLY A 275 3.38 30.05 12.67
CA GLY A 275 3.20 28.62 12.62
C GLY A 275 2.53 28.15 11.32
N LEU A 276 2.49 26.82 11.11
CA LEU A 276 1.77 26.22 10.00
C LEU A 276 0.25 26.37 10.15
N PRO A 277 -0.51 26.49 9.06
CA PRO A 277 -1.97 26.47 9.09
C PRO A 277 -2.51 25.17 9.70
N ILE A 278 -3.66 25.27 10.38
CA ILE A 278 -4.34 24.13 11.00
C ILE A 278 -5.63 23.82 10.23
N ALA A 279 -5.90 22.55 9.93
CA ALA A 279 -7.16 22.10 9.34
C ALA A 279 -8.32 22.36 10.32
N ALA A 280 -9.24 23.25 9.95
CA ALA A 280 -10.28 23.74 10.84
C ALA A 280 -11.28 22.67 11.28
N GLU A 281 -11.52 21.67 10.44
CA GLU A 281 -12.52 20.61 10.65
C GLU A 281 -11.91 19.29 11.15
N ALA A 282 -10.59 19.23 11.40
CA ALA A 282 -9.96 18.05 12.02
C ALA A 282 -10.59 17.74 13.39
N ASP A 283 -10.59 16.49 13.79
CA ASP A 283 -11.02 16.09 15.13
C ASP A 283 -9.93 16.41 16.15
N PHE A 284 -8.67 16.14 15.78
CA PHE A 284 -7.50 16.46 16.60
C PHE A 284 -6.41 17.13 15.76
N CYS A 285 -5.58 17.92 16.42
CA CYS A 285 -4.39 18.52 15.84
C CYS A 285 -3.25 18.52 16.85
N ILE A 286 -2.15 17.84 16.53
CA ILE A 286 -0.88 17.93 17.26
C ILE A 286 0.00 18.92 16.51
N VAL A 287 0.47 19.94 17.21
CA VAL A 287 1.38 20.97 16.69
C VAL A 287 2.74 20.76 17.30
N GLY A 288 3.78 20.74 16.49
CA GLY A 288 5.13 20.58 17.01
C GLY A 288 6.21 20.96 16.01
N THR A 289 7.43 20.75 16.46
CA THR A 289 8.65 21.10 15.74
C THR A 289 9.64 19.93 15.83
N VAL A 290 10.21 19.54 14.72
CA VAL A 290 11.30 18.56 14.66
C VAL A 290 12.63 19.31 14.78
N ASP A 291 13.45 18.89 15.75
CA ASP A 291 14.85 19.30 15.79
C ASP A 291 15.59 18.61 14.63
N PRO A 292 16.23 19.35 13.73
CA PRO A 292 16.89 18.76 12.56
C PRO A 292 17.93 17.67 12.87
N SER A 293 18.50 17.69 14.07
CA SER A 293 19.52 16.72 14.54
C SER A 293 18.99 15.71 15.54
N GLY A 294 17.73 15.84 15.99
CA GLY A 294 17.13 15.01 17.03
C GLY A 294 16.57 13.71 16.44
N LEU A 295 17.28 12.59 16.65
CA LEU A 295 16.83 11.25 16.25
C LEU A 295 16.65 10.37 17.49
N LYS A 296 15.63 9.50 17.49
CA LYS A 296 15.42 8.44 18.48
C LYS A 296 14.90 7.18 17.82
N PRO A 297 15.13 6.00 18.41
CA PRO A 297 14.54 4.76 17.91
C PRO A 297 13.00 4.85 17.88
N GLU A 298 12.42 4.66 16.71
CA GLU A 298 10.99 4.53 16.44
C GLU A 298 10.66 3.08 16.12
N GLY A 299 9.55 2.58 16.60
CA GLY A 299 9.13 1.21 16.41
C GLY A 299 9.50 0.28 17.59
N PRO A 300 9.38 -1.04 17.41
CA PRO A 300 8.84 -1.74 16.23
C PRO A 300 7.38 -1.39 15.95
N PHE A 301 6.93 -1.62 14.73
CA PHE A 301 5.54 -1.40 14.33
C PHE A 301 5.08 -2.49 13.36
N GLY A 302 3.90 -3.07 13.61
CA GLY A 302 3.29 -4.04 12.69
C GLY A 302 2.87 -3.36 11.40
N ASP A 303 3.51 -3.70 10.26
CA ASP A 303 3.42 -2.95 9.02
C ASP A 303 2.76 -3.71 7.86
N HIS A 304 2.47 -3.01 6.78
CA HIS A 304 1.67 -3.47 5.63
C HIS A 304 2.27 -4.65 4.85
N LEU A 305 3.56 -4.91 4.97
CA LEU A 305 4.17 -6.13 4.42
C LEU A 305 3.79 -7.41 5.19
N GLY A 306 3.14 -7.28 6.36
CA GLY A 306 2.82 -8.41 7.23
C GLY A 306 3.96 -8.82 8.17
N TYR A 307 4.93 -7.95 8.34
CA TYR A 307 6.08 -8.09 9.24
C TYR A 307 6.20 -6.85 10.12
N TYR A 308 6.97 -6.96 11.20
CA TYR A 308 7.33 -5.78 11.97
C TYR A 308 8.32 -4.90 11.19
N SER A 309 8.07 -3.61 11.10
CA SER A 309 9.11 -2.64 10.86
C SER A 309 10.00 -2.59 12.10
N LEU A 310 11.30 -2.86 11.93
CA LEU A 310 12.24 -2.88 13.05
C LEU A 310 12.49 -1.45 13.56
N ALA A 311 12.96 -1.35 14.82
CA ALA A 311 13.29 -0.06 15.39
C ALA A 311 14.50 0.55 14.70
N HIS A 312 14.36 1.79 14.23
CA HIS A 312 15.42 2.59 13.63
C HIS A 312 15.33 4.03 14.12
N ASP A 313 16.43 4.75 14.03
CA ASP A 313 16.48 6.16 14.39
C ASP A 313 15.71 7.02 13.39
N PHE A 314 14.65 7.66 13.87
CA PHE A 314 13.81 8.58 13.13
C PHE A 314 13.66 9.94 13.84
N PRO A 315 13.23 10.99 13.09
CA PRO A 315 13.01 12.31 13.66
C PRO A 315 12.04 12.31 14.84
N VAL A 316 12.37 13.10 15.85
CA VAL A 316 11.54 13.32 17.03
C VAL A 316 10.76 14.62 16.87
N LEU A 317 9.44 14.57 16.95
CA LEU A 317 8.59 15.75 17.04
C LEU A 317 8.46 16.17 18.49
N ARG A 318 8.92 17.40 18.82
CA ARG A 318 8.64 18.08 20.09
C ARG A 318 7.25 18.67 20.02
N VAL A 319 6.38 18.20 20.91
CA VAL A 319 4.97 18.63 20.98
C VAL A 319 4.87 19.99 21.65
N GLU A 320 4.26 20.93 20.95
CA GLU A 320 3.98 22.28 21.47
C GLU A 320 2.56 22.38 22.02
N LYS A 321 1.57 21.87 21.26
CA LYS A 321 0.15 21.93 21.59
C LYS A 321 -0.59 20.73 21.01
N VAL A 322 -1.61 20.28 21.72
CA VAL A 322 -2.57 19.29 21.25
C VAL A 322 -3.97 19.87 21.38
N PHE A 323 -4.66 19.96 20.26
CA PHE A 323 -6.03 20.49 20.19
C PHE A 323 -7.02 19.40 19.82
N HIS A 324 -8.27 19.53 20.26
CA HIS A 324 -9.38 18.72 19.77
C HIS A 324 -10.71 19.49 19.75
N ARG A 325 -11.60 19.08 18.84
CA ARG A 325 -12.95 19.62 18.77
C ARG A 325 -13.86 19.01 19.82
N ASP A 326 -15.03 19.64 20.05
CA ASP A 326 -16.12 19.02 20.82
C ASP A 326 -16.66 17.79 20.06
N GLY A 327 -16.91 16.68 20.79
CA GLY A 327 -17.36 15.43 20.19
C GLY A 327 -16.36 14.81 19.20
N ALA A 328 -15.06 15.00 19.43
CA ALA A 328 -14.00 14.44 18.60
C ALA A 328 -14.08 12.92 18.55
N ILE A 329 -13.87 12.36 17.35
CA ILE A 329 -13.82 10.92 17.08
C ILE A 329 -12.42 10.58 16.59
N TRP A 330 -11.82 9.51 17.12
CA TRP A 330 -10.50 9.04 16.71
C TRP A 330 -10.59 7.92 15.69
N PRO A 331 -10.34 8.17 14.40
CA PRO A 331 -10.26 7.12 13.40
C PRO A 331 -8.93 6.38 13.50
N PHE A 332 -8.96 5.07 13.31
CA PHE A 332 -7.77 4.23 13.23
C PHE A 332 -7.99 3.07 12.25
N THR A 333 -6.90 2.50 11.77
CA THR A 333 -6.87 1.25 11.02
C THR A 333 -5.84 0.32 11.62
N VAL A 334 -5.94 -0.98 11.33
CA VAL A 334 -4.93 -1.96 11.69
C VAL A 334 -4.14 -2.29 10.43
N VAL A 335 -2.88 -1.90 10.44
CA VAL A 335 -1.93 -2.21 9.38
C VAL A 335 -1.39 -3.62 9.60
N GLY A 336 -1.21 -4.38 8.52
CA GLY A 336 -0.71 -5.75 8.63
C GLY A 336 -0.67 -6.46 7.28
N ARG A 337 -0.55 -7.78 7.31
CA ARG A 337 -0.53 -8.59 6.11
C ARG A 337 -1.81 -8.39 5.28
N PRO A 338 -1.69 -8.08 3.97
CA PRO A 338 -2.85 -7.95 3.09
C PRO A 338 -3.71 -9.22 2.99
N PRO A 339 -5.05 -9.10 2.82
CA PRO A 339 -5.77 -7.85 2.65
C PRO A 339 -6.10 -7.16 3.98
N GLN A 340 -5.98 -5.86 4.01
CA GLN A 340 -6.34 -4.96 5.11
C GLN A 340 -7.00 -3.68 4.54
N GLU A 341 -7.34 -2.72 5.39
CA GLU A 341 -7.98 -1.47 4.94
C GLU A 341 -7.13 -0.73 3.89
N ASP A 342 -5.80 -0.88 3.93
CA ASP A 342 -4.85 -0.38 2.92
C ASP A 342 -5.12 -0.95 1.51
N THR A 343 -5.60 -2.20 1.41
CA THR A 343 -6.03 -2.80 0.15
C THR A 343 -7.13 -1.98 -0.52
N SER A 344 -8.10 -1.50 0.27
CA SER A 344 -9.20 -0.67 -0.23
C SER A 344 -8.71 0.73 -0.66
N PHE A 345 -7.73 1.30 0.04
CA PHE A 345 -7.05 2.52 -0.41
C PHE A 345 -6.32 2.30 -1.74
N GLY A 346 -5.58 1.22 -1.87
CA GLY A 346 -4.92 0.84 -3.12
C GLY A 346 -5.90 0.73 -4.29
N ALA A 347 -7.04 0.05 -4.08
CA ALA A 347 -8.06 -0.13 -5.11
C ALA A 347 -8.65 1.20 -5.60
N ILE A 348 -9.02 2.12 -4.72
CA ILE A 348 -9.57 3.43 -5.13
C ILE A 348 -8.51 4.33 -5.76
N ILE A 349 -7.25 4.26 -5.32
CA ILE A 349 -6.13 4.96 -5.94
C ILE A 349 -5.96 4.50 -7.38
N HIS A 350 -5.93 3.19 -7.62
CA HIS A 350 -5.86 2.62 -8.98
C HIS A 350 -7.03 3.07 -9.86
N GLU A 351 -8.25 3.06 -9.32
CA GLU A 351 -9.45 3.50 -10.05
C GLU A 351 -9.35 4.97 -10.51
N ILE A 352 -8.78 5.85 -9.66
CA ILE A 352 -8.68 7.29 -9.96
C ILE A 352 -7.45 7.59 -10.83
N THR A 353 -6.30 6.96 -10.55
CA THR A 353 -5.02 7.33 -11.17
C THR A 353 -4.65 6.47 -12.38
N GLY A 354 -5.21 5.26 -12.50
CA GLY A 354 -4.91 4.34 -13.60
C GLY A 354 -5.01 4.99 -14.99
N PRO A 355 -6.07 5.74 -15.30
CA PRO A 355 -6.21 6.42 -16.60
C PRO A 355 -5.11 7.46 -16.90
N ILE A 356 -4.39 7.96 -15.90
CA ILE A 356 -3.32 8.96 -16.07
C ILE A 356 -2.02 8.29 -16.54
N ILE A 357 -1.77 7.05 -16.16
CA ILE A 357 -0.49 6.35 -16.38
C ILE A 357 -0.03 6.42 -17.86
N PRO A 358 -0.88 6.11 -18.87
CA PRO A 358 -0.47 6.18 -20.27
C PRO A 358 -0.06 7.59 -20.76
N THR A 359 -0.48 8.63 -20.03
CA THR A 359 -0.15 10.02 -20.38
C THR A 359 1.15 10.50 -19.73
N VAL A 360 1.59 9.83 -18.66
CA VAL A 360 2.81 10.17 -17.93
C VAL A 360 3.99 9.31 -18.39
N ILE A 361 3.74 8.03 -18.66
CA ILE A 361 4.78 7.08 -19.09
C ILE A 361 4.43 6.56 -20.47
N ALA A 362 5.12 7.08 -21.49
CA ALA A 362 4.89 6.69 -22.87
C ALA A 362 5.12 5.18 -23.07
N GLY A 363 4.21 4.51 -23.78
CA GLY A 363 4.27 3.08 -24.04
C GLY A 363 3.77 2.19 -22.91
N VAL A 364 3.49 2.72 -21.72
CA VAL A 364 2.87 1.96 -20.62
C VAL A 364 1.36 2.12 -20.67
N LYS A 365 0.64 1.00 -20.76
CA LYS A 365 -0.83 0.97 -20.82
C LYS A 365 -1.46 0.91 -19.44
N ALA A 366 -0.87 0.10 -18.55
CA ALA A 366 -1.34 -0.07 -17.17
C ALA A 366 -0.19 -0.49 -16.26
N VAL A 367 -0.32 -0.18 -14.98
CA VAL A 367 0.52 -0.71 -13.89
C VAL A 367 -0.37 -1.15 -12.73
N HIS A 368 0.04 -2.17 -12.00
CA HIS A 368 -0.65 -2.67 -10.81
C HIS A 368 0.36 -3.10 -9.75
N ALA A 369 0.41 -2.36 -8.65
CA ALA A 369 1.15 -2.75 -7.46
C ALA A 369 0.33 -3.81 -6.71
N VAL A 370 0.89 -5.02 -6.57
CA VAL A 370 0.14 -6.19 -6.08
C VAL A 370 0.06 -6.15 -4.55
N ASP A 371 -1.10 -5.81 -4.04
CA ASP A 371 -1.37 -5.72 -2.60
C ASP A 371 -1.03 -7.03 -1.87
N ALA A 372 -1.49 -8.17 -2.37
CA ALA A 372 -1.21 -9.48 -1.78
C ALA A 372 0.29 -9.80 -1.63
N ALA A 373 1.16 -9.16 -2.41
CA ALA A 373 2.62 -9.25 -2.32
C ALA A 373 3.24 -8.13 -1.46
N GLY A 374 2.44 -7.30 -0.80
CA GLY A 374 2.90 -6.17 0.01
C GLY A 374 3.14 -4.88 -0.79
N VAL A 375 2.47 -4.70 -1.93
CA VAL A 375 2.50 -3.50 -2.80
C VAL A 375 3.83 -3.34 -3.55
N HIS A 376 4.88 -2.85 -2.89
CA HIS A 376 6.17 -2.57 -3.53
C HIS A 376 6.99 -3.81 -3.93
N PRO A 377 6.94 -4.95 -3.24
CA PRO A 377 7.70 -6.13 -3.66
C PRO A 377 7.34 -6.64 -5.05
N LEU A 378 6.10 -6.47 -5.53
CA LEU A 378 5.69 -6.90 -6.87
C LEU A 378 4.86 -5.85 -7.59
N LEU A 379 5.36 -5.40 -8.74
CA LEU A 379 4.65 -4.52 -9.68
C LEU A 379 4.42 -5.26 -11.00
N LEU A 380 3.18 -5.30 -11.46
CA LEU A 380 2.80 -5.76 -12.79
C LEU A 380 2.65 -4.57 -13.72
N ALA A 381 3.01 -4.74 -15.00
CA ALA A 381 2.84 -3.71 -16.02
C ALA A 381 2.44 -4.32 -17.38
N ILE A 382 1.56 -3.62 -18.08
CA ILE A 382 1.29 -3.87 -19.49
C ILE A 382 1.89 -2.70 -20.27
N GLY A 383 2.90 -3.01 -21.07
CA GLY A 383 3.58 -2.06 -21.93
C GLY A 383 3.25 -2.28 -23.39
N SER A 384 3.95 -1.57 -24.26
CA SER A 384 3.87 -1.70 -25.73
C SER A 384 5.18 -2.25 -26.29
N GLU A 385 5.08 -2.99 -27.40
CA GLU A 385 6.24 -3.48 -28.17
C GLU A 385 5.97 -3.23 -29.65
N ARG A 386 6.18 -1.98 -30.11
CA ARG A 386 5.72 -1.48 -31.41
C ARG A 386 6.85 -1.04 -32.36
N TYR A 387 8.05 -0.76 -31.82
CA TYR A 387 9.10 -0.07 -32.58
C TYR A 387 9.76 -0.94 -33.66
N VAL A 388 9.54 -2.25 -33.63
CA VAL A 388 10.11 -3.19 -34.60
C VAL A 388 9.01 -4.00 -35.27
N PRO A 389 8.05 -3.36 -36.00
CA PRO A 389 6.89 -4.04 -36.59
C PRO A 389 7.27 -5.01 -37.71
N TYR A 390 8.50 -4.86 -38.26
CA TYR A 390 9.05 -5.70 -39.32
C TYR A 390 9.79 -6.95 -38.78
N ALA A 391 9.94 -7.10 -37.47
CA ALA A 391 10.54 -8.29 -36.90
C ALA A 391 9.61 -9.51 -37.03
N ALA A 392 10.15 -10.66 -37.40
CA ALA A 392 9.39 -11.89 -37.50
C ALA A 392 8.78 -12.35 -36.16
N THR A 393 9.46 -12.03 -35.05
CA THR A 393 8.97 -12.28 -33.69
C THR A 393 9.24 -11.07 -32.80
N ARG A 394 8.26 -10.67 -32.01
CA ARG A 394 8.46 -9.64 -30.97
C ARG A 394 9.40 -10.17 -29.88
N LYS A 395 10.26 -9.27 -29.39
CA LYS A 395 11.13 -9.46 -28.25
C LYS A 395 11.04 -8.22 -27.36
N PRO A 396 11.27 -8.34 -26.06
CA PRO A 396 11.27 -7.17 -25.16
C PRO A 396 12.36 -6.17 -25.54
N GLN A 397 11.97 -5.03 -26.11
CA GLN A 397 12.86 -3.91 -26.46
C GLN A 397 12.23 -2.59 -25.99
N GLU A 398 11.07 -2.21 -26.50
CA GLU A 398 10.29 -1.06 -26.00
C GLU A 398 9.85 -1.30 -24.55
N LEU A 399 9.50 -2.55 -24.17
CA LEU A 399 9.17 -2.93 -22.80
C LEU A 399 10.29 -2.61 -21.81
N LEU A 400 11.55 -2.77 -22.19
CA LEU A 400 12.68 -2.40 -21.32
C LEU A 400 12.78 -0.89 -21.13
N THR A 401 12.49 -0.09 -22.16
CA THR A 401 12.37 1.36 -22.04
C THR A 401 11.23 1.74 -21.10
N CYS A 402 10.08 1.09 -21.25
CA CYS A 402 8.93 1.26 -20.35
C CYS A 402 9.30 0.90 -18.90
N ALA A 403 10.00 -0.21 -18.69
CA ALA A 403 10.44 -0.65 -17.36
C ALA A 403 11.36 0.37 -16.68
N HIS A 404 12.34 0.92 -17.41
CA HIS A 404 13.21 1.98 -16.88
C HIS A 404 12.41 3.25 -16.55
N ALA A 405 11.45 3.63 -17.39
CA ALA A 405 10.59 4.78 -17.13
C ALA A 405 9.71 4.57 -15.89
N ILE A 406 9.15 3.37 -15.69
CA ILE A 406 8.40 2.99 -14.48
C ILE A 406 9.30 3.10 -13.24
N LEU A 407 10.48 2.47 -13.26
CA LEU A 407 11.42 2.47 -12.14
C LEU A 407 12.07 3.84 -11.87
N GLY A 408 11.92 4.80 -12.78
CA GLY A 408 12.32 6.20 -12.60
C GLY A 408 11.21 7.11 -12.05
N GLN A 409 10.01 6.59 -11.76
CA GLN A 409 8.86 7.40 -11.36
C GLN A 409 8.51 7.24 -9.86
N GLY A 410 8.82 8.24 -9.03
CA GLY A 410 8.32 8.39 -7.66
C GLY A 410 8.19 7.07 -6.89
N GLN A 411 7.00 6.74 -6.43
CA GLN A 411 6.75 5.50 -5.65
C GLN A 411 6.89 4.21 -6.47
N LEU A 412 6.71 4.24 -7.80
CA LEU A 412 6.91 3.07 -8.65
C LEU A 412 8.38 2.62 -8.65
N SER A 413 9.29 3.53 -8.33
CA SER A 413 10.73 3.23 -8.20
C SER A 413 11.04 2.27 -7.05
N LEU A 414 10.11 2.05 -6.11
CA LEU A 414 10.27 1.11 -4.99
C LEU A 414 9.99 -0.34 -5.40
N ALA A 415 9.47 -0.59 -6.60
CA ALA A 415 9.21 -1.94 -7.08
C ALA A 415 10.48 -2.80 -7.03
N LYS A 416 10.39 -3.97 -6.36
CA LYS A 416 11.48 -4.94 -6.23
C LYS A 416 11.48 -5.94 -7.40
N TYR A 417 10.32 -6.49 -7.71
CA TYR A 417 10.08 -7.26 -8.93
C TYR A 417 9.13 -6.48 -9.83
N LEU A 418 9.55 -6.22 -11.06
CA LEU A 418 8.71 -5.62 -12.11
C LEU A 418 8.49 -6.67 -13.21
N CYS A 419 7.26 -7.19 -13.29
CA CYS A 419 6.83 -8.07 -14.37
C CYS A 419 6.12 -7.24 -15.44
N ILE A 420 6.66 -7.19 -16.66
CA ILE A 420 6.11 -6.41 -17.76
C ILE A 420 5.87 -7.25 -19.00
N VAL A 421 4.70 -7.13 -19.60
CA VAL A 421 4.29 -7.86 -20.82
C VAL A 421 3.80 -6.91 -21.90
N ALA A 422 3.88 -7.37 -23.17
CA ALA A 422 3.39 -6.60 -24.31
C ALA A 422 1.88 -6.74 -24.44
N GLY A 423 1.16 -5.63 -24.38
CA GLY A 423 -0.29 -5.61 -24.57
C GLY A 423 -0.73 -5.91 -26.01
N GLU A 424 0.19 -6.00 -26.97
CA GLU A 424 -0.06 -6.45 -28.34
C GLU A 424 -0.23 -7.98 -28.43
N ASP A 425 0.25 -8.74 -27.43
CA ASP A 425 0.15 -10.20 -27.38
C ASP A 425 -1.21 -10.68 -26.88
N ASP A 426 -1.85 -9.90 -26.02
CA ASP A 426 -3.24 -10.08 -25.58
C ASP A 426 -3.86 -8.73 -25.22
N PRO A 427 -4.62 -8.10 -26.16
CA PRO A 427 -5.28 -6.82 -25.90
C PRO A 427 -6.39 -6.85 -24.83
N GLN A 428 -6.85 -8.05 -24.42
CA GLN A 428 -7.89 -8.23 -23.42
C GLN A 428 -7.34 -8.60 -22.05
N LEU A 429 -6.00 -8.70 -21.91
CA LEU A 429 -5.37 -9.03 -20.64
C LEU A 429 -5.72 -7.99 -19.56
N ASP A 430 -6.38 -8.45 -18.51
CA ASP A 430 -6.66 -7.62 -17.33
C ASP A 430 -5.49 -7.70 -16.35
N ILE A 431 -4.86 -6.55 -16.08
CA ILE A 431 -3.74 -6.46 -15.13
C ILE A 431 -4.15 -6.78 -13.69
N HIS A 432 -5.44 -6.71 -13.36
CA HIS A 432 -5.98 -7.05 -12.04
C HIS A 432 -6.31 -8.53 -11.89
N ASP A 433 -6.42 -9.29 -12.99
CA ASP A 433 -6.43 -10.76 -12.95
C ASP A 433 -5.00 -11.27 -12.83
N ILE A 434 -4.46 -11.25 -11.60
CA ILE A 434 -3.08 -11.61 -11.30
C ILE A 434 -2.74 -13.04 -11.77
N PRO A 435 -3.57 -14.07 -11.52
CA PRO A 435 -3.33 -15.42 -12.05
C PRO A 435 -3.21 -15.44 -13.57
N GLN A 436 -4.10 -14.77 -14.30
CA GLN A 436 -4.06 -14.71 -15.75
C GLN A 436 -2.81 -13.95 -16.23
N PHE A 437 -2.46 -12.84 -15.59
CA PHE A 437 -1.26 -12.07 -15.93
C PHE A 437 0.02 -12.90 -15.76
N ILE A 438 0.19 -13.59 -14.63
CA ILE A 438 1.38 -14.42 -14.35
C ILE A 438 1.43 -15.61 -15.30
N ARG A 439 0.30 -16.24 -15.58
CA ARG A 439 0.20 -17.28 -16.60
C ARG A 439 0.68 -16.76 -17.96
N HIS A 440 0.16 -15.62 -18.43
CA HIS A 440 0.54 -14.97 -19.68
C HIS A 440 2.06 -14.71 -19.76
N LEU A 441 2.64 -14.22 -18.66
CA LEU A 441 4.09 -14.02 -18.53
C LEU A 441 4.87 -15.34 -18.65
N LEU A 442 4.51 -16.35 -17.85
CA LEU A 442 5.22 -17.62 -17.78
C LEU A 442 5.13 -18.44 -19.09
N GLU A 443 4.04 -18.31 -19.83
CA GLU A 443 3.91 -18.93 -21.17
C GLU A 443 4.92 -18.37 -22.18
N ARG A 444 5.38 -17.13 -22.01
CA ARG A 444 6.16 -16.36 -23.02
C ARG A 444 7.61 -16.12 -22.66
N VAL A 445 7.91 -15.90 -21.38
CA VAL A 445 9.23 -15.51 -20.92
C VAL A 445 10.33 -16.52 -21.29
N ASP A 446 11.48 -16.00 -21.71
CA ASP A 446 12.70 -16.77 -21.92
C ASP A 446 13.72 -16.43 -20.82
N TRP A 447 13.90 -17.32 -19.86
CA TRP A 447 14.82 -17.09 -18.75
C TRP A 447 16.28 -16.87 -19.18
N ARG A 448 16.61 -17.11 -20.45
CA ARG A 448 17.96 -16.87 -20.98
C ARG A 448 18.22 -15.42 -21.32
N THR A 449 17.17 -14.61 -21.59
CA THR A 449 17.29 -13.26 -22.14
C THR A 449 16.42 -12.21 -21.46
N ASP A 450 15.36 -12.59 -20.76
CA ASP A 450 14.29 -11.70 -20.34
C ASP A 450 14.37 -11.28 -18.86
N LEU A 451 15.52 -11.54 -18.22
CA LEU A 451 15.82 -11.21 -16.83
C LEU A 451 16.83 -10.04 -16.75
N HIS A 452 16.44 -8.94 -16.11
CA HIS A 452 17.30 -7.76 -16.01
C HIS A 452 17.44 -7.33 -14.56
N PHE A 453 18.59 -7.64 -13.95
CA PHE A 453 18.90 -7.33 -12.57
C PHE A 453 19.47 -5.93 -12.42
N GLN A 454 19.01 -5.22 -11.39
CA GLN A 454 19.63 -4.00 -10.87
C GLN A 454 20.10 -4.30 -9.44
N THR A 455 21.41 -4.42 -9.28
CA THR A 455 22.06 -4.69 -7.99
C THR A 455 22.49 -3.38 -7.32
N GLN A 456 22.71 -3.39 -6.00
CA GLN A 456 23.15 -2.22 -5.24
C GLN A 456 22.24 -1.00 -5.46
N THR A 457 20.92 -1.21 -5.33
CA THR A 457 19.92 -0.19 -5.56
C THR A 457 19.01 -0.03 -4.34
N THR A 458 18.12 0.96 -4.41
CA THR A 458 17.12 1.20 -3.34
C THR A 458 15.95 0.25 -3.43
N ILE A 459 15.46 -0.20 -2.29
CA ILE A 459 14.18 -0.89 -2.11
C ILE A 459 13.34 -0.16 -1.06
N ASP A 460 12.13 -0.61 -0.81
CA ASP A 460 11.27 -0.05 0.24
C ASP A 460 11.97 -0.07 1.60
N THR A 461 11.79 0.99 2.38
CA THR A 461 12.30 1.13 3.75
C THR A 461 11.85 -0.01 4.67
N LEU A 462 10.67 -0.58 4.41
CA LEU A 462 10.06 -1.64 5.21
C LEU A 462 10.39 -3.06 4.72
N ASP A 463 11.15 -3.17 3.63
CA ASP A 463 11.59 -4.45 3.07
C ASP A 463 12.98 -4.83 3.60
N TYR A 464 13.01 -5.77 4.54
CA TYR A 464 14.22 -6.27 5.19
C TYR A 464 14.86 -7.46 4.46
N THR A 465 14.49 -7.74 3.22
CA THR A 465 15.13 -8.80 2.43
C THR A 465 16.47 -8.39 1.82
N GLY A 466 16.75 -7.10 1.80
CA GLY A 466 17.99 -6.53 1.26
C GLY A 466 19.21 -6.72 2.17
N HIS A 467 20.30 -6.06 1.79
CA HIS A 467 21.58 -6.12 2.51
C HIS A 467 21.81 -4.92 3.44
N GLY A 468 20.81 -4.07 3.62
CA GLY A 468 20.86 -2.90 4.50
C GLY A 468 19.60 -2.06 4.42
N PHE A 469 19.55 -1.01 5.23
CA PHE A 469 18.41 -0.09 5.27
C PHE A 469 18.26 0.64 3.92
N ASN A 470 17.11 0.52 3.27
CA ASN A 470 16.82 0.99 1.91
C ASN A 470 17.75 0.42 0.83
N ALA A 471 18.45 -0.68 1.08
CA ALA A 471 19.46 -1.21 0.20
C ALA A 471 19.16 -2.67 -0.19
N GLY A 472 19.05 -2.93 -1.49
CA GLY A 472 18.74 -4.25 -2.02
C GLY A 472 18.94 -4.32 -3.52
N SER A 473 18.10 -5.09 -4.19
CA SER A 473 18.18 -5.29 -5.64
C SER A 473 16.79 -5.31 -6.27
N LYS A 474 16.72 -5.18 -7.59
CA LYS A 474 15.51 -5.27 -8.38
C LYS A 474 15.68 -6.28 -9.51
N LEU A 475 14.56 -6.87 -9.93
CA LEU A 475 14.49 -7.71 -11.11
C LEU A 475 13.35 -7.25 -12.02
N VAL A 476 13.68 -6.90 -13.26
CA VAL A 476 12.71 -6.74 -14.33
C VAL A 476 12.60 -8.07 -15.08
N ILE A 477 11.38 -8.57 -15.19
CA ILE A 477 11.02 -9.74 -16.01
C ILE A 477 10.16 -9.21 -17.15
N ALA A 478 10.70 -9.19 -18.37
CA ALA A 478 10.04 -8.62 -19.54
C ALA A 478 9.72 -9.72 -20.56
N ALA A 479 8.46 -9.91 -20.93
CA ALA A 479 8.06 -10.94 -21.88
C ALA A 479 7.23 -10.38 -23.03
N ALA A 480 7.56 -10.80 -24.27
CA ALA A 480 6.81 -10.45 -25.48
C ALA A 480 6.84 -11.61 -26.49
N GLY A 481 5.85 -11.63 -27.36
CA GLY A 481 5.73 -12.58 -28.46
C GLY A 481 4.82 -13.76 -28.18
N PRO A 482 4.85 -14.81 -29.03
CA PRO A 482 3.96 -15.95 -28.91
C PRO A 482 4.28 -16.81 -27.66
N ALA A 483 3.29 -17.55 -27.18
CA ALA A 483 3.50 -18.54 -26.14
C ALA A 483 4.53 -19.58 -26.60
N ARG A 484 5.48 -19.90 -25.73
CA ARG A 484 6.60 -20.82 -25.98
C ARG A 484 6.43 -22.17 -25.33
N ARG A 485 5.53 -22.27 -24.34
CA ARG A 485 5.29 -23.48 -23.56
C ARG A 485 3.86 -23.55 -23.04
N GLU A 486 3.44 -24.77 -22.81
CA GLU A 486 2.29 -25.05 -21.96
C GLU A 486 2.73 -25.11 -20.50
N LEU A 487 1.86 -24.70 -19.61
CA LEU A 487 2.16 -24.65 -18.17
C LEU A 487 1.59 -25.88 -17.48
N PRO A 488 2.42 -26.70 -16.82
CA PRO A 488 1.97 -27.90 -16.13
C PRO A 488 1.13 -27.55 -14.90
N THR A 489 0.16 -28.41 -14.63
CA THR A 489 -0.71 -28.36 -13.44
C THR A 489 -0.56 -29.60 -12.56
N ILE A 490 0.23 -30.57 -13.01
CA ILE A 490 0.45 -31.87 -12.35
C ILE A 490 1.95 -32.07 -12.17
N ILE A 491 2.34 -32.52 -10.99
CA ILE A 491 3.73 -32.81 -10.66
C ILE A 491 4.09 -34.16 -11.35
N PRO A 492 5.22 -34.21 -12.10
CA PRO A 492 5.69 -35.44 -12.69
C PRO A 492 5.88 -36.56 -11.65
N SER A 493 5.39 -37.74 -11.92
CA SER A 493 5.47 -38.87 -10.99
C SER A 493 6.91 -39.32 -10.72
N GLU A 494 7.80 -39.07 -11.67
CA GLU A 494 9.23 -39.37 -11.61
C GLU A 494 10.06 -38.29 -10.90
N LEU A 495 9.44 -37.21 -10.42
CA LEU A 495 10.15 -36.16 -9.71
C LEU A 495 10.70 -36.66 -8.38
N SER A 496 12.01 -36.73 -8.28
CA SER A 496 12.72 -37.02 -7.03
C SER A 496 13.39 -35.76 -6.50
N LEU A 497 13.15 -35.44 -5.25
CA LEU A 497 13.75 -34.25 -4.60
C LEU A 497 15.01 -34.64 -3.84
N PRO A 498 16.02 -33.75 -3.75
CA PRO A 498 17.20 -34.00 -2.91
C PRO A 498 16.86 -34.00 -1.43
N ASN A 499 17.75 -34.59 -0.61
CA ASN A 499 17.54 -34.69 0.83
C ASN A 499 17.22 -33.35 1.49
N GLY A 500 16.20 -33.36 2.35
CA GLY A 500 15.71 -32.19 3.07
C GLY A 500 14.66 -31.37 2.33
N PHE A 501 14.55 -31.52 1.01
CA PHE A 501 13.45 -30.92 0.22
C PHE A 501 12.27 -31.89 0.21
N ARG A 502 11.06 -31.35 0.38
CA ARG A 502 9.87 -32.18 0.54
C ARG A 502 8.60 -31.45 0.10
N ASP A 503 7.51 -32.17 0.04
CA ASP A 503 6.16 -31.68 -0.15
C ASP A 503 6.02 -30.70 -1.32
N PRO A 504 6.35 -31.14 -2.57
CA PRO A 504 6.17 -30.32 -3.75
C PRO A 504 4.68 -30.08 -4.01
N ARG A 505 4.29 -28.85 -4.30
CA ARG A 505 2.90 -28.45 -4.56
C ARG A 505 2.81 -27.49 -5.74
N VAL A 506 1.75 -27.58 -6.51
CA VAL A 506 1.46 -26.61 -7.58
C VAL A 506 0.65 -25.47 -6.99
N ALA A 507 1.19 -24.26 -6.98
CA ALA A 507 0.48 -23.06 -6.51
C ALA A 507 -0.46 -22.52 -7.60
N MET A 508 -0.02 -22.58 -8.85
CA MET A 508 -0.79 -22.24 -10.05
C MET A 508 -0.12 -22.89 -11.28
N PRO A 509 -0.78 -22.91 -12.46
CA PRO A 509 -0.16 -23.49 -13.67
C PRO A 509 1.25 -22.92 -13.91
N GLY A 510 2.25 -23.81 -14.00
CA GLY A 510 3.64 -23.44 -14.23
C GLY A 510 4.45 -23.02 -12.99
N VAL A 511 3.86 -23.02 -11.80
CA VAL A 511 4.54 -22.65 -10.55
C VAL A 511 4.57 -23.82 -9.58
N LEU A 512 5.77 -24.29 -9.27
CA LEU A 512 6.02 -25.34 -8.29
C LEU A 512 6.56 -24.74 -7.00
N VAL A 513 5.95 -25.07 -5.86
CA VAL A 513 6.39 -24.67 -4.52
C VAL A 513 6.92 -25.89 -3.79
N ILE A 514 8.10 -25.78 -3.20
CA ILE A 514 8.77 -26.88 -2.52
C ILE A 514 9.20 -26.44 -1.13
N ALA A 515 8.87 -27.21 -0.09
CA ALA A 515 9.40 -27.00 1.24
C ALA A 515 10.89 -27.38 1.25
N ALA A 516 11.74 -26.41 1.58
CA ALA A 516 13.20 -26.55 1.63
C ALA A 516 13.70 -26.67 3.08
N PRO A 517 14.93 -27.16 3.31
CA PRO A 517 15.58 -27.10 4.62
C PRO A 517 15.65 -25.65 5.14
N ALA A 518 15.65 -25.47 6.47
CA ALA A 518 15.86 -24.14 7.06
C ALA A 518 17.17 -23.52 6.52
N PHE A 519 17.14 -22.18 6.34
CA PHE A 519 18.31 -21.45 5.86
C PHE A 519 19.52 -21.66 6.79
N ASP A 520 20.68 -22.02 6.24
CA ASP A 520 21.90 -22.25 7.03
C ASP A 520 22.54 -20.90 7.43
N THR A 521 22.36 -20.53 8.69
CA THR A 521 22.82 -19.26 9.25
C THR A 521 24.35 -19.08 9.28
N ARG A 522 25.11 -20.16 9.01
CA ARG A 522 26.59 -20.11 8.94
C ARG A 522 27.11 -19.47 7.66
N PHE A 523 26.25 -19.34 6.65
CA PHE A 523 26.57 -18.62 5.42
C PHE A 523 26.06 -17.19 5.54
N GLY A 524 27.00 -16.26 5.81
CA GLY A 524 26.70 -14.83 5.78
C GLY A 524 26.51 -14.34 4.34
N ALA A 525 25.70 -13.33 4.17
CA ALA A 525 25.43 -12.69 2.87
C ALA A 525 26.67 -12.05 2.19
N SER A 526 27.85 -12.13 2.81
CA SER A 526 29.05 -11.37 2.40
C SER A 526 29.94 -12.04 1.36
N ASP A 527 29.85 -13.36 1.15
CA ASP A 527 30.95 -14.07 0.47
C ASP A 527 30.65 -14.58 -0.93
N GLY A 528 29.47 -14.28 -1.49
CA GLY A 528 29.11 -14.72 -2.85
C GLY A 528 29.00 -16.24 -3.02
N GLU A 529 29.18 -17.01 -1.94
CA GLU A 529 28.96 -18.45 -1.91
C GLU A 529 27.46 -18.72 -1.78
N GLN A 530 26.98 -19.57 -2.65
CA GLN A 530 25.60 -20.04 -2.63
C GLN A 530 25.38 -20.91 -1.39
N GLU A 531 24.31 -20.64 -0.66
CA GLU A 531 23.95 -21.42 0.50
C GLU A 531 23.86 -22.93 0.16
N ARG A 532 24.34 -23.79 1.08
CA ARG A 532 24.61 -25.21 0.79
C ARG A 532 23.41 -25.97 0.23
N SER A 533 22.22 -25.73 0.78
CA SER A 533 21.02 -26.44 0.34
C SER A 533 20.60 -26.04 -1.08
N ILE A 534 20.74 -24.74 -1.44
CA ILE A 534 20.51 -24.28 -2.81
C ILE A 534 21.54 -24.92 -3.76
N GLY A 535 22.83 -24.92 -3.39
CA GLY A 535 23.86 -25.60 -4.17
C GLY A 535 23.60 -27.09 -4.34
N GLN A 536 23.08 -27.78 -3.32
CA GLN A 536 22.65 -29.18 -3.41
C GLN A 536 21.47 -29.34 -4.37
N PHE A 537 20.46 -28.48 -4.26
CA PHE A 537 19.29 -28.49 -5.14
C PHE A 537 19.69 -28.34 -6.61
N LEU A 538 20.53 -27.34 -6.91
CA LEU A 538 20.98 -27.07 -8.28
C LEU A 538 21.82 -28.20 -8.88
N ARG A 539 22.65 -28.89 -8.08
CA ARG A 539 23.45 -30.03 -8.54
C ARG A 539 22.65 -31.32 -8.74
N HIS A 540 21.48 -31.44 -8.09
CA HIS A 540 20.62 -32.61 -8.21
C HIS A 540 19.88 -32.68 -9.55
N PHE A 541 19.62 -31.54 -10.18
CA PHE A 541 18.88 -31.44 -11.42
C PHE A 541 19.76 -30.97 -12.59
N ASP A 542 19.53 -31.55 -13.76
CA ASP A 542 20.13 -31.16 -15.03
C ASP A 542 19.09 -30.58 -16.01
N ALA A 543 19.53 -30.28 -17.23
CA ALA A 543 18.67 -29.71 -18.27
C ALA A 543 17.49 -30.61 -18.71
N ASN A 544 17.60 -31.93 -18.50
CA ASN A 544 16.61 -32.93 -18.92
C ASN A 544 15.72 -33.36 -17.74
N SER A 545 15.97 -32.88 -16.56
CA SER A 545 15.23 -33.24 -15.34
C SER A 545 13.75 -32.84 -15.45
N PRO A 546 12.81 -33.72 -15.03
CA PRO A 546 11.36 -33.47 -15.13
C PRO A 546 10.88 -32.17 -14.47
N ILE A 547 11.62 -31.69 -13.47
CA ILE A 547 11.30 -30.43 -12.77
C ILE A 547 11.28 -29.21 -13.71
N ASN A 548 12.06 -29.26 -14.82
CA ASN A 548 12.12 -28.17 -15.80
C ASN A 548 10.81 -27.97 -16.60
N ALA A 549 9.85 -28.88 -16.47
CA ALA A 549 8.50 -28.63 -16.96
C ALA A 549 7.87 -27.41 -16.30
N PHE A 550 8.18 -27.14 -15.01
CA PHE A 550 7.75 -25.96 -14.30
C PHE A 550 8.72 -24.79 -14.55
N PRO A 551 8.32 -23.74 -15.28
CA PRO A 551 9.22 -22.61 -15.54
C PRO A 551 9.63 -21.86 -14.27
N LEU A 552 8.80 -21.85 -13.22
CA LEU A 552 9.08 -21.16 -11.97
C LEU A 552 8.96 -22.11 -10.77
N ILE A 553 10.00 -22.11 -9.93
CA ILE A 553 10.04 -22.86 -8.67
C ILE A 553 10.23 -21.88 -7.53
N THR A 554 9.44 -22.00 -6.46
CA THR A 554 9.61 -21.25 -5.24
C THR A 554 10.01 -22.19 -4.09
N LEU A 555 11.13 -21.94 -3.46
CA LEU A 555 11.58 -22.65 -2.26
C LEU A 555 11.13 -21.89 -1.02
N VAL A 556 10.44 -22.58 -0.11
CA VAL A 556 9.78 -21.97 1.06
C VAL A 556 10.00 -22.79 2.32
N ASP A 557 9.66 -22.23 3.50
CA ASP A 557 9.65 -22.97 4.76
C ASP A 557 8.45 -23.94 4.85
N ASP A 558 7.29 -23.51 4.32
CA ASP A 558 6.01 -24.22 4.35
C ASP A 558 5.33 -24.16 2.99
N SER A 559 5.40 -25.27 2.23
CA SER A 559 4.81 -25.37 0.91
C SER A 559 3.29 -25.51 0.94
N GLU A 560 2.73 -26.11 2.00
CA GLU A 560 1.28 -26.24 2.15
C GLU A 560 0.64 -24.87 2.36
N PHE A 561 1.17 -24.06 3.27
CA PHE A 561 0.71 -22.69 3.47
C PHE A 561 0.85 -21.86 2.18
N SER A 562 2.02 -21.93 1.56
CA SER A 562 2.33 -21.08 0.40
C SER A 562 1.49 -21.43 -0.83
N ALA A 563 1.23 -22.72 -1.10
CA ALA A 563 0.45 -23.16 -2.24
C ALA A 563 -1.07 -23.17 -1.99
N ARG A 564 -1.55 -22.95 -0.76
CA ARG A 564 -2.98 -23.03 -0.41
C ARG A 564 -3.82 -21.99 -1.15
N THR A 565 -3.29 -20.80 -1.37
CA THR A 565 -3.94 -19.72 -2.13
C THR A 565 -2.89 -18.94 -2.92
N ILE A 566 -3.33 -18.30 -4.02
CA ILE A 566 -2.46 -17.42 -4.80
C ILE A 566 -1.90 -16.27 -3.94
N ASN A 567 -2.70 -15.72 -3.02
CA ASN A 567 -2.26 -14.64 -2.13
C ASN A 567 -1.15 -15.08 -1.17
N ASN A 568 -1.23 -16.32 -0.68
CA ASN A 568 -0.16 -16.88 0.17
C ASN A 568 1.14 -17.04 -0.62
N TRP A 569 1.06 -17.56 -1.85
CA TRP A 569 2.22 -17.71 -2.72
C TRP A 569 2.85 -16.36 -3.07
N LEU A 570 2.04 -15.37 -3.46
CA LEU A 570 2.49 -14.01 -3.76
C LEU A 570 3.19 -13.39 -2.54
N TRP A 571 2.54 -13.46 -1.38
CA TRP A 571 3.10 -12.91 -0.16
C TRP A 571 4.42 -13.58 0.20
N THR A 572 4.46 -14.91 0.29
CA THR A 572 5.68 -15.64 0.66
C THR A 572 6.80 -15.36 -0.33
N THR A 573 6.52 -15.45 -1.64
CA THR A 573 7.54 -15.37 -2.70
C THR A 573 8.20 -13.99 -2.73
N PHE A 574 7.40 -12.95 -2.77
CA PHE A 574 7.91 -11.62 -3.08
C PHE A 574 8.30 -10.81 -1.84
N THR A 575 7.74 -11.10 -0.67
CA THR A 575 8.15 -10.42 0.57
C THR A 575 9.36 -11.05 1.27
N ARG A 576 9.77 -12.26 0.88
CA ARG A 576 10.89 -12.98 1.51
C ARG A 576 12.10 -13.19 0.61
N SER A 577 12.14 -12.55 -0.55
CA SER A 577 13.26 -12.70 -1.48
C SER A 577 13.83 -11.36 -1.92
N ASN A 578 15.16 -11.29 -2.02
CA ASN A 578 15.92 -10.20 -2.63
C ASN A 578 16.49 -10.71 -3.96
N PRO A 579 16.12 -10.13 -5.12
CA PRO A 579 16.43 -10.70 -6.43
C PRO A 579 17.88 -11.11 -6.64
N ALA A 580 18.84 -10.27 -6.30
CA ALA A 580 20.26 -10.55 -6.55
C ALA A 580 20.83 -11.69 -5.69
N ALA A 581 20.24 -11.93 -4.51
CA ALA A 581 20.69 -12.97 -3.59
C ALA A 581 19.89 -14.27 -3.74
N ASP A 582 18.58 -14.16 -4.01
CA ASP A 582 17.63 -15.24 -3.83
C ASP A 582 17.06 -15.79 -5.14
N VAL A 583 17.34 -15.15 -6.28
CA VAL A 583 16.97 -15.68 -7.60
C VAL A 583 18.14 -16.46 -8.19
N THR A 584 17.89 -17.70 -8.51
CA THR A 584 18.83 -18.59 -9.21
C THR A 584 18.07 -19.41 -10.27
N GLY A 585 18.73 -20.38 -10.91
CA GLY A 585 18.08 -21.19 -11.93
C GLY A 585 18.88 -22.42 -12.35
N LEU A 586 18.19 -23.40 -12.88
CA LEU A 586 18.83 -24.60 -13.39
C LEU A 586 19.59 -24.30 -14.67
N GLY A 587 20.87 -24.70 -14.71
CA GLY A 587 21.76 -24.38 -15.83
C GLY A 587 22.01 -22.88 -15.97
N ALA A 588 22.14 -22.16 -14.86
CA ALA A 588 22.47 -20.74 -14.83
C ALA A 588 23.80 -20.44 -15.55
N PHE A 589 23.87 -19.28 -16.18
CA PHE A 589 25.06 -18.81 -16.89
C PHE A 589 25.14 -17.28 -16.85
N VAL A 590 26.33 -16.78 -17.08
CA VAL A 590 26.56 -15.35 -17.32
C VAL A 590 27.20 -15.20 -18.71
N HIS A 591 26.60 -14.38 -19.55
CA HIS A 591 27.16 -14.02 -20.86
C HIS A 591 27.16 -12.49 -21.01
N GLN A 592 28.31 -11.90 -21.25
CA GLN A 592 28.48 -10.45 -21.37
C GLN A 592 27.82 -9.68 -20.20
N LYS A 593 27.99 -10.17 -18.97
CA LYS A 593 27.37 -9.67 -17.73
C LYS A 593 25.84 -9.84 -17.65
N HIS A 594 25.19 -10.36 -18.66
CA HIS A 594 23.79 -10.78 -18.57
C HIS A 594 23.71 -12.14 -17.88
N TRP A 595 22.89 -12.22 -16.82
CA TRP A 595 22.60 -13.47 -16.13
C TRP A 595 21.32 -14.09 -16.67
N GLY A 596 21.31 -15.39 -16.86
CA GLY A 596 20.14 -16.16 -17.27
C GLY A 596 20.27 -17.63 -16.88
N CYS A 597 19.22 -18.43 -17.13
CA CYS A 597 19.23 -19.87 -16.92
C CYS A 597 18.54 -20.62 -18.08
N ARG A 598 18.92 -21.89 -18.26
CA ARG A 598 18.39 -22.74 -19.34
C ARG A 598 17.14 -23.51 -18.93
N GLY A 599 17.04 -23.89 -17.67
CA GLY A 599 15.91 -24.57 -17.06
C GLY A 599 15.03 -23.66 -16.24
N SER A 600 14.40 -24.19 -15.19
CA SER A 600 13.51 -23.46 -14.30
C SER A 600 14.21 -22.30 -13.58
N LEU A 601 13.53 -21.16 -13.48
CA LEU A 601 13.91 -20.10 -12.55
C LEU A 601 13.52 -20.53 -11.13
N ILE A 602 14.38 -20.24 -10.15
CA ILE A 602 14.19 -20.61 -8.76
C ILE A 602 14.25 -19.34 -7.91
N ILE A 603 13.25 -19.14 -7.06
CA ILE A 603 13.23 -18.06 -6.06
C ILE A 603 13.29 -18.68 -4.67
N ASP A 604 14.33 -18.36 -3.90
CA ASP A 604 14.44 -18.77 -2.49
C ASP A 604 13.69 -17.78 -1.59
N ALA A 605 12.49 -18.16 -1.23
CA ALA A 605 11.58 -17.39 -0.37
C ALA A 605 11.48 -17.97 1.04
N ARG A 606 12.53 -18.64 1.52
CA ARG A 606 12.63 -19.05 2.92
C ARG A 606 12.86 -17.84 3.82
N SER A 607 12.46 -17.97 5.08
CA SER A 607 12.82 -16.99 6.12
C SER A 607 14.32 -17.01 6.37
N LYS A 608 14.92 -15.82 6.47
CA LYS A 608 16.35 -15.63 6.69
C LYS A 608 16.58 -14.85 7.99
N PRO A 609 17.75 -14.99 8.64
CA PRO A 609 18.01 -14.38 9.96
C PRO A 609 17.87 -12.86 10.02
N HIS A 610 18.11 -12.18 8.89
CA HIS A 610 18.00 -10.72 8.78
C HIS A 610 16.58 -10.24 8.45
N HIS A 611 15.65 -11.15 8.13
CA HIS A 611 14.27 -10.77 7.88
C HIS A 611 13.58 -10.31 9.16
N ALA A 612 12.70 -9.35 9.03
CA ALA A 612 11.85 -8.92 10.13
C ALA A 612 10.88 -10.06 10.56
N PRO A 613 10.54 -10.18 11.84
CA PRO A 613 9.60 -11.19 12.30
C PRO A 613 8.18 -10.93 11.75
N PRO A 614 7.43 -11.99 11.39
CA PRO A 614 6.07 -11.86 10.94
C PRO A 614 5.13 -11.37 12.04
N LEU A 615 4.02 -10.76 11.65
CA LEU A 615 2.95 -10.40 12.57
C LEU A 615 2.19 -11.66 12.99
N ILE A 616 2.12 -11.89 14.29
CA ILE A 616 1.41 -13.02 14.90
C ILE A 616 0.43 -12.48 15.92
N GLU A 617 -0.82 -12.93 15.83
CA GLU A 617 -1.88 -12.58 16.76
C GLU A 617 -1.62 -13.19 18.14
N ASP A 618 -2.07 -12.50 19.19
CA ASP A 618 -1.99 -13.01 20.55
C ASP A 618 -3.12 -14.03 20.79
N PRO A 619 -2.81 -15.31 21.12
CA PRO A 619 -3.85 -16.33 21.28
C PRO A 619 -4.83 -16.07 22.44
N ASP A 620 -4.42 -15.33 23.48
CA ASP A 620 -5.30 -15.00 24.61
C ASP A 620 -6.29 -13.90 24.21
N ILE A 621 -5.82 -12.92 23.46
CA ILE A 621 -6.68 -11.88 22.86
C ILE A 621 -7.66 -12.52 21.87
N THR A 622 -7.16 -13.41 20.99
CA THR A 622 -8.01 -14.12 20.02
C THR A 622 -9.17 -14.84 20.73
N ARG A 623 -8.88 -15.60 21.83
CA ARG A 623 -9.93 -16.28 22.62
C ARG A 623 -10.91 -15.31 23.30
N ARG A 624 -10.43 -14.16 23.79
CA ARG A 624 -11.28 -13.13 24.38
C ARG A 624 -12.24 -12.54 23.34
N VAL A 625 -11.72 -12.23 22.17
CA VAL A 625 -12.50 -11.69 21.05
C VAL A 625 -13.47 -12.74 20.51
N ASP A 626 -13.11 -14.04 20.46
CA ASP A 626 -14.05 -15.12 20.12
C ASP A 626 -15.31 -15.07 20.99
N ALA A 627 -15.15 -14.83 22.28
CA ALA A 627 -16.30 -14.74 23.20
C ALA A 627 -17.24 -13.55 22.87
N LEU A 628 -16.71 -12.44 22.33
CA LEU A 628 -17.51 -11.27 21.93
C LEU A 628 -18.40 -11.56 20.72
N PHE A 629 -17.99 -12.45 19.82
CA PHE A 629 -18.74 -12.82 18.60
C PHE A 629 -19.70 -14.00 18.80
N THR A 630 -19.75 -14.62 19.99
CA THR A 630 -20.70 -15.70 20.30
C THR A 630 -22.15 -15.19 20.30
N LYS A 631 -23.15 -16.12 20.27
CA LYS A 631 -24.58 -15.78 20.30
C LYS A 631 -25.00 -14.88 21.47
N SER A 632 -24.28 -14.94 22.59
CA SER A 632 -24.50 -14.10 23.78
C SER A 632 -23.58 -12.87 23.84
N GLY A 633 -22.65 -12.75 22.93
CA GLY A 633 -21.67 -11.66 22.91
C GLY A 633 -22.21 -10.38 22.26
N PRO A 634 -21.62 -9.22 22.60
CA PRO A 634 -22.06 -7.92 22.11
C PRO A 634 -21.79 -7.69 20.61
N LEU A 635 -20.99 -8.54 19.96
CA LEU A 635 -20.64 -8.46 18.54
C LEU A 635 -21.26 -9.61 17.72
N HIS A 636 -22.28 -10.27 18.26
CA HIS A 636 -22.96 -11.35 17.55
C HIS A 636 -23.57 -10.87 16.24
N GLY A 637 -23.24 -11.55 15.14
CA GLY A 637 -23.77 -11.25 13.82
C GLY A 637 -22.93 -10.25 12.99
N LEU A 638 -21.78 -9.84 13.53
CA LEU A 638 -20.75 -9.07 12.82
C LEU A 638 -19.70 -9.99 12.20
#